data_115b0c7bfdee1f4d649aebeca20b8238
#
_entry.id   115b0c7bfdee1f4d649aebeca20b8238
#
_cell.length_a   1.000
_cell.length_b   1.000
_cell.length_c   1.000
_cell.angle_alpha   90.00
_cell.angle_beta   90.00
_cell.angle_gamma   90.00
#
_symmetry.space_group_name_H-M   'P 1'
#
loop_
_entity.id
_entity.type
_entity.pdbx_description
1 polymer ?
#
loop_
_entity_poly.entity_id
_entity_poly.type
_entity_poly.pdbx_seq_one_letter_code
_entity_poly.pdbx_strand_id
1 'polypeptide(L)'
;MCTFVTMIRKVTFILLALVFVLNLGAQRTIDLSGEWDFGTTEQMTDKILLPGSMPERRKGDKPSVETRWTASLYDSSYFHNPYMEKYRKPENFKIPFFLTPTRHFIGPAWYHRKATLNNLSEKKRYTVMLERPHITVTLWMNGQEVGKRNSLSTPDEWDVTHFVQVGENDITLRIENKIEDVGVGPDSHSVTDQTQGNWNGVVGRMELKEQPRVYIENIRVLPNVTTRSAQAEIRIRVLSDESIDKRLRKGIKVEYALNGTDGIGNHGTQIIHEDSTVLTVPVEGLGEKTHLWDEFDPFVYHLSVSLKSNFGTDTFTTQFGMREFRTDGRMFSINGRRTMLRGTVENCNFPLTGYPPMDVESWERILRQCKAYGLNHMRFHSYCPPEAAFVAADRLGFYLQPEGPSWPNHGVRLGAGQVIDTYLMEETKRMVERYGNHPSFCMLSAGNEPAGNWVPWVSRFVDYWKEHDNRRVYTGASVGGSWAWQPKNEYHVKAGVRGLDEWRRQVPESTYDFRARLDTVRQPFVCHEAGQWCAFPDLEETRQYTGVYKATNFEIFRQLLNDHGMAEMSQRFLLASGKLQVLCYKNEIERILRTPDYAGYQLLGLNDYSGQGTALVGPLNVFFREKGYVTAEEWREFCGPITLLCRLPKFTYWNDENLSGSLEVSNFGRGEIENPNVVLSLLDGEKEIKRYEGVTSSFVIPLSEIKEPGKLTLRATLTGQSAGENVSSTNHWDVWVYPRENAAQAKTMPKGIHVCKQLDEAAMQVLNQGGKVLIEAAGQVTYGQGIVQHFLPVFWNTSWFKMRPPHTTGIYVWNNHPVFDLFPTDYHSDMQWWELVNNQQVMLFDRFPQDFQPLVQSIDTWFLSRKIGMLFEANVAGGRLMMTTFPLEQENYEAHPVIAQMRKSILSYMQSERFQPKYTLNVSLIQELFERETPPVNMFTKDMPDELKTKKKN
;
A
#
# COMPACT_ATOMS: atom_id res chain seq x y z
N MET A 1 -9.98 -43.42 -25.21
CA MET A 1 -11.24 -43.84 -24.58
C MET A 1 -11.34 -43.40 -23.10
N CYS A 2 -10.24 -43.39 -22.33
CA CYS A 2 -10.28 -42.92 -20.93
C CYS A 2 -10.55 -41.41 -20.71
N THR A 3 -10.08 -40.57 -21.62
CA THR A 3 -10.24 -39.09 -21.48
C THR A 3 -11.68 -38.62 -21.74
N PHE A 4 -12.44 -39.36 -22.54
CA PHE A 4 -13.85 -39.01 -22.83
C PHE A 4 -14.82 -39.38 -21.70
N VAL A 5 -14.50 -40.42 -20.95
CA VAL A 5 -15.34 -40.86 -19.78
C VAL A 5 -15.18 -39.93 -18.62
N THR A 6 -13.98 -39.33 -18.41
CA THR A 6 -13.70 -38.34 -17.35
C THR A 6 -14.37 -37.00 -17.63
N MET A 7 -14.45 -36.62 -18.91
CA MET A 7 -15.12 -35.39 -19.32
C MET A 7 -16.65 -35.50 -19.18
N ILE A 8 -17.24 -36.63 -19.52
CA ILE A 8 -18.67 -36.88 -19.36
C ILE A 8 -19.05 -36.93 -17.87
N ARG A 9 -18.22 -37.54 -17.01
CA ARG A 9 -18.47 -37.50 -15.54
C ARG A 9 -18.41 -36.09 -14.97
N LYS A 10 -17.49 -35.25 -15.40
CA LYS A 10 -17.42 -33.84 -14.95
C LYS A 10 -18.60 -33.00 -15.45
N VAL A 11 -19.03 -33.20 -16.68
CA VAL A 11 -20.20 -32.48 -17.24
C VAL A 11 -21.49 -32.97 -16.58
N THR A 12 -21.63 -34.29 -16.27
CA THR A 12 -22.78 -34.82 -15.55
C THR A 12 -22.81 -34.35 -14.09
N PHE A 13 -21.68 -34.20 -13.44
CA PHE A 13 -21.61 -33.64 -12.07
C PHE A 13 -21.93 -32.12 -12.03
N ILE A 14 -21.52 -31.36 -13.03
CA ILE A 14 -21.87 -29.94 -13.17
C ILE A 14 -23.36 -29.77 -13.49
N LEU A 15 -23.93 -30.64 -14.35
CA LEU A 15 -25.35 -30.64 -14.66
C LEU A 15 -26.22 -31.15 -13.48
N LEU A 16 -25.74 -32.14 -12.71
CA LEU A 16 -26.42 -32.56 -11.46
C LEU A 16 -26.33 -31.49 -10.37
N ALA A 17 -25.22 -30.78 -10.23
CA ALA A 17 -25.11 -29.64 -9.33
C ALA A 17 -26.03 -28.48 -9.74
N LEU A 18 -26.13 -28.19 -11.06
CA LEU A 18 -27.10 -27.22 -11.58
C LEU A 18 -28.56 -27.65 -11.46
N VAL A 19 -28.86 -28.92 -11.59
CA VAL A 19 -30.23 -29.46 -11.42
C VAL A 19 -30.63 -29.58 -9.95
N PHE A 20 -29.66 -29.75 -9.03
CA PHE A 20 -29.96 -29.72 -7.57
C PHE A 20 -30.20 -28.29 -7.06
N VAL A 21 -29.64 -27.26 -7.72
CA VAL A 21 -29.94 -25.85 -7.41
C VAL A 21 -31.35 -25.43 -7.90
N LEU A 22 -31.96 -26.20 -8.84
CA LEU A 22 -33.27 -25.82 -9.43
C LEU A 22 -34.51 -26.40 -8.73
N ASN A 23 -34.38 -27.17 -7.65
CA ASN A 23 -35.53 -27.83 -7.00
C ASN A 23 -35.62 -27.73 -5.46
N LEU A 24 -34.79 -26.96 -4.83
CA LEU A 24 -34.97 -26.50 -3.45
C LEU A 24 -35.76 -25.20 -3.50
N GLY A 25 -36.86 -25.07 -2.77
CA GLY A 25 -37.76 -23.92 -2.76
C GLY A 25 -36.94 -22.61 -2.65
N ALA A 26 -36.65 -22.06 -3.80
CA ALA A 26 -35.76 -20.92 -3.88
C ALA A 26 -36.35 -19.76 -3.07
N GLN A 27 -35.59 -19.20 -2.15
CA GLN A 27 -35.89 -17.91 -1.53
C GLN A 27 -36.20 -16.96 -2.68
N ARG A 28 -37.40 -16.39 -2.70
CA ARG A 28 -37.73 -15.42 -3.73
C ARG A 28 -37.02 -14.12 -3.41
N THR A 29 -36.17 -13.68 -4.33
CA THR A 29 -35.47 -12.40 -4.22
C THR A 29 -35.95 -11.49 -5.35
N ILE A 30 -36.34 -10.29 -5.02
CA ILE A 30 -36.62 -9.21 -5.98
C ILE A 30 -35.40 -8.32 -5.99
N ASP A 31 -34.78 -8.21 -7.15
CA ASP A 31 -33.69 -7.27 -7.39
C ASP A 31 -34.24 -5.85 -7.42
N LEU A 32 -33.69 -4.98 -6.57
CA LEU A 32 -34.02 -3.57 -6.49
C LEU A 32 -33.10 -2.69 -7.34
N SER A 33 -32.22 -3.26 -8.15
CA SER A 33 -31.37 -2.53 -9.09
C SER A 33 -32.20 -1.87 -10.20
N GLY A 34 -31.74 -0.73 -10.71
CA GLY A 34 -32.37 -0.01 -11.80
C GLY A 34 -32.61 1.47 -11.51
N GLU A 35 -33.55 2.05 -12.20
CA GLU A 35 -33.88 3.48 -12.05
C GLU A 35 -34.68 3.73 -10.78
N TRP A 36 -34.29 4.77 -10.03
CA TRP A 36 -34.93 5.26 -8.81
C TRP A 36 -35.28 6.74 -9.01
N ASP A 37 -36.40 7.21 -8.47
CA ASP A 37 -36.65 8.63 -8.25
C ASP A 37 -35.61 9.16 -7.27
N PHE A 38 -35.12 10.36 -7.50
CA PHE A 38 -33.99 10.92 -6.78
C PHE A 38 -34.14 12.41 -6.49
N GLY A 39 -33.62 12.85 -5.35
CA GLY A 39 -33.52 14.25 -5.02
C GLY A 39 -32.67 14.51 -3.78
N THR A 40 -32.13 15.71 -3.63
CA THR A 40 -31.52 16.22 -2.39
C THR A 40 -32.55 16.76 -1.41
N THR A 41 -33.83 16.70 -1.79
CA THR A 41 -35.04 16.98 -0.99
C THR A 41 -36.06 15.87 -1.18
N GLU A 42 -37.05 15.80 -0.32
CA GLU A 42 -38.16 14.82 -0.41
C GLU A 42 -38.95 14.87 -1.72
N GLN A 43 -38.91 15.95 -2.48
CA GLN A 43 -39.63 16.11 -3.74
C GLN A 43 -39.09 15.23 -4.88
N MET A 44 -37.84 14.74 -4.80
CA MET A 44 -37.25 13.79 -5.75
C MET A 44 -37.57 14.07 -7.21
N THR A 45 -37.18 15.26 -7.69
CA THR A 45 -37.50 15.74 -9.05
C THR A 45 -36.61 15.15 -10.16
N ASP A 46 -35.67 14.28 -9.84
CA ASP A 46 -34.67 13.71 -10.75
C ASP A 46 -34.71 12.18 -10.70
N LYS A 47 -33.85 11.53 -11.48
CA LYS A 47 -33.67 10.09 -11.54
C LYS A 47 -32.21 9.72 -11.31
N ILE A 48 -31.98 8.54 -10.73
CA ILE A 48 -30.65 7.95 -10.55
C ILE A 48 -30.69 6.45 -10.80
N LEU A 49 -29.62 5.92 -11.37
CA LEU A 49 -29.45 4.46 -11.54
C LEU A 49 -28.69 3.88 -10.34
N LEU A 50 -29.33 2.96 -9.60
CA LEU A 50 -28.71 2.19 -8.52
C LEU A 50 -28.59 0.71 -8.92
N PRO A 51 -27.59 -0.04 -8.41
CA PRO A 51 -26.54 0.42 -7.53
C PRO A 51 -25.58 1.40 -8.22
N GLY A 52 -24.98 2.28 -7.42
CA GLY A 52 -24.02 3.27 -7.85
C GLY A 52 -23.96 4.45 -6.88
N SER A 53 -22.90 5.25 -7.00
CA SER A 53 -22.71 6.47 -6.22
C SER A 53 -23.21 7.71 -6.99
N MET A 54 -23.54 8.77 -6.26
CA MET A 54 -23.90 10.06 -6.88
C MET A 54 -22.81 10.56 -7.84
N PRO A 55 -21.51 10.57 -7.50
CA PRO A 55 -20.47 10.98 -8.45
C PRO A 55 -20.42 10.17 -9.75
N GLU A 56 -20.58 8.83 -9.68
CA GLU A 56 -20.64 7.98 -10.89
C GLU A 56 -21.83 8.35 -11.79
N ARG A 57 -22.94 8.74 -11.18
CA ARG A 57 -24.17 9.15 -11.90
C ARG A 57 -24.18 10.66 -12.20
N ARG A 58 -23.04 11.34 -12.03
CA ARG A 58 -22.85 12.77 -12.30
C ARG A 58 -23.78 13.68 -11.48
N LYS A 59 -24.18 13.21 -10.28
CA LYS A 59 -24.97 13.98 -9.32
C LYS A 59 -24.04 14.65 -8.30
N GLY A 60 -24.53 15.75 -7.69
CA GLY A 60 -23.76 16.60 -6.80
C GLY A 60 -23.10 17.78 -7.51
N ASP A 61 -22.40 18.62 -6.75
CA ASP A 61 -21.78 19.87 -7.21
C ASP A 61 -20.41 19.63 -7.82
N LYS A 62 -19.99 20.52 -8.71
CA LYS A 62 -18.59 20.57 -9.12
C LYS A 62 -17.73 21.11 -7.98
N PRO A 63 -16.58 20.51 -7.68
CA PRO A 63 -15.68 21.05 -6.67
C PRO A 63 -15.19 22.47 -7.00
N SER A 64 -15.04 23.28 -5.97
CA SER A 64 -14.54 24.64 -6.04
C SER A 64 -13.80 24.99 -4.76
N VAL A 65 -13.30 26.22 -4.65
CA VAL A 65 -12.71 26.75 -3.40
C VAL A 65 -13.72 26.83 -2.24
N GLU A 66 -15.02 26.84 -2.54
CA GLU A 66 -16.09 26.88 -1.55
C GLU A 66 -16.54 25.47 -1.09
N THR A 67 -16.01 24.42 -1.69
CA THR A 67 -16.40 23.04 -1.36
C THR A 67 -16.03 22.73 0.10
N ARG A 68 -17.00 22.22 0.84
CA ARG A 68 -16.80 21.76 2.21
C ARG A 68 -16.44 20.30 2.18
N TRP A 69 -15.25 19.98 2.70
CA TRP A 69 -14.70 18.64 2.71
C TRP A 69 -14.93 17.96 4.06
N THR A 70 -15.02 16.63 4.06
CA THR A 70 -15.05 15.83 5.28
C THR A 70 -13.66 15.73 5.89
N ALA A 71 -12.64 15.57 5.07
CA ALA A 71 -11.26 15.37 5.50
C ALA A 71 -10.66 16.60 6.17
N SER A 72 -10.03 16.41 7.34
CA SER A 72 -9.33 17.48 8.05
C SER A 72 -7.95 17.80 7.48
N LEU A 73 -7.33 16.83 6.79
CA LEU A 73 -6.03 16.99 6.14
C LEU A 73 -6.10 17.66 4.77
N TYR A 74 -7.28 18.01 4.33
CA TYR A 74 -7.50 18.78 3.13
C TYR A 74 -7.05 20.20 3.37
N ASP A 75 -5.78 20.48 3.08
CA ASP A 75 -5.14 21.76 3.42
C ASP A 75 -5.67 22.91 2.57
N SER A 76 -6.70 23.60 3.06
CA SER A 76 -7.19 24.83 2.46
C SER A 76 -6.12 25.91 2.41
N SER A 77 -5.14 25.89 3.30
CA SER A 77 -4.04 26.85 3.33
C SER A 77 -3.19 26.80 2.06
N TYR A 78 -3.10 25.63 1.44
CA TYR A 78 -2.45 25.47 0.14
C TYR A 78 -3.09 26.33 -0.96
N PHE A 79 -4.40 26.46 -0.96
CA PHE A 79 -5.11 27.33 -1.88
C PHE A 79 -4.79 28.81 -1.67
N HIS A 80 -4.41 29.21 -0.48
CA HIS A 80 -4.01 30.58 -0.17
C HIS A 80 -2.57 30.87 -0.53
N ASN A 81 -1.79 29.85 -0.95
CA ASN A 81 -0.42 30.05 -1.43
C ASN A 81 -0.43 30.85 -2.74
N PRO A 82 0.33 31.96 -2.85
CA PRO A 82 0.39 32.78 -4.08
C PRO A 82 0.78 32.01 -5.33
N TYR A 83 1.64 31.00 -5.22
CA TYR A 83 2.04 30.14 -6.36
C TYR A 83 0.88 29.34 -6.94
N MET A 84 -0.19 29.10 -6.15
CA MET A 84 -1.35 28.31 -6.55
C MET A 84 -2.57 29.15 -6.93
N GLU A 85 -2.46 30.48 -6.93
CA GLU A 85 -3.56 31.40 -7.23
C GLU A 85 -4.27 31.05 -8.56
N LYS A 86 -3.51 30.69 -9.59
CA LYS A 86 -4.05 30.32 -10.91
C LYS A 86 -4.95 29.07 -10.86
N TYR A 87 -4.82 28.21 -9.85
CA TYR A 87 -5.59 26.99 -9.69
C TYR A 87 -6.84 27.17 -8.80
N ARG A 88 -7.07 28.35 -8.25
CA ARG A 88 -8.28 28.68 -7.49
C ARG A 88 -9.41 29.23 -8.36
N LYS A 89 -9.13 29.57 -9.59
CA LYS A 89 -10.10 30.12 -10.52
C LYS A 89 -11.06 29.04 -10.98
N PRO A 90 -12.38 29.32 -11.10
CA PRO A 90 -13.37 28.31 -11.48
C PRO A 90 -13.05 27.57 -12.78
N GLU A 91 -12.50 28.29 -13.77
CA GLU A 91 -12.13 27.72 -15.08
C GLU A 91 -10.86 26.84 -15.03
N ASN A 92 -10.07 26.92 -13.96
CA ASN A 92 -8.81 26.19 -13.81
C ASN A 92 -8.65 25.58 -12.40
N PHE A 93 -9.77 25.23 -11.77
CA PHE A 93 -9.74 24.66 -10.43
C PHE A 93 -9.01 23.32 -10.39
N LYS A 94 -7.95 23.23 -9.59
CA LYS A 94 -7.14 22.02 -9.39
C LYS A 94 -6.72 21.91 -7.94
N ILE A 95 -6.74 20.68 -7.44
CA ILE A 95 -6.29 20.38 -6.08
C ILE A 95 -4.85 19.86 -6.15
N PRO A 96 -3.90 20.52 -5.47
CA PRO A 96 -2.48 20.26 -5.71
C PRO A 96 -1.94 18.96 -5.13
N PHE A 97 -2.49 18.50 -4.00
CA PHE A 97 -1.95 17.32 -3.29
C PHE A 97 -2.80 16.07 -3.40
N PHE A 98 -4.05 16.21 -3.83
CA PHE A 98 -5.03 15.14 -3.88
C PHE A 98 -5.62 15.02 -5.27
N LEU A 99 -6.22 13.87 -5.54
CA LEU A 99 -7.09 13.72 -6.71
C LEU A 99 -8.30 14.64 -6.57
N THR A 100 -8.78 15.17 -7.68
CA THR A 100 -9.96 16.02 -7.69
C THR A 100 -11.20 15.21 -8.05
N PRO A 101 -12.23 15.12 -7.20
CA PRO A 101 -13.47 14.45 -7.57
C PRO A 101 -14.20 15.22 -8.66
N THR A 102 -14.90 14.52 -9.57
CA THR A 102 -15.69 15.15 -10.64
C THR A 102 -16.97 15.77 -10.10
N ARG A 103 -17.48 15.24 -9.00
CA ARG A 103 -18.66 15.69 -8.25
C ARG A 103 -18.44 15.48 -6.76
N HIS A 104 -19.05 16.35 -5.95
CA HIS A 104 -19.01 16.27 -4.50
C HIS A 104 -20.39 16.57 -3.92
N PHE A 105 -20.76 15.87 -2.86
CA PHE A 105 -22.03 16.11 -2.14
C PHE A 105 -21.90 15.65 -0.69
N ILE A 106 -22.30 16.50 0.24
CA ILE A 106 -22.46 16.15 1.66
C ILE A 106 -23.86 16.58 2.09
N GLY A 107 -24.63 15.64 2.59
CA GLY A 107 -25.98 15.88 3.08
C GLY A 107 -26.93 14.72 2.82
N PRO A 108 -28.23 14.90 3.12
CA PRO A 108 -29.26 13.91 2.84
C PRO A 108 -29.60 13.86 1.36
N ALA A 109 -29.74 12.64 0.84
CA ALA A 109 -30.32 12.39 -0.47
C ALA A 109 -31.45 11.38 -0.33
N TRP A 110 -32.49 11.56 -1.12
CA TRP A 110 -33.72 10.79 -1.12
C TRP A 110 -33.81 9.95 -2.39
N TYR A 111 -34.25 8.70 -2.22
CA TYR A 111 -34.40 7.70 -3.28
C TYR A 111 -35.73 7.02 -3.11
N HIS A 112 -36.51 6.86 -4.19
CA HIS A 112 -37.77 6.16 -4.13
C HIS A 112 -37.92 5.20 -5.31
N ARG A 113 -38.49 4.03 -5.03
CA ARG A 113 -38.80 3.01 -6.03
C ARG A 113 -40.00 2.18 -5.60
N LYS A 114 -40.73 1.65 -6.56
CA LYS A 114 -41.79 0.67 -6.34
C LYS A 114 -41.29 -0.75 -6.59
N ALA A 115 -41.72 -1.68 -5.72
CA ALA A 115 -41.51 -3.11 -5.90
C ALA A 115 -42.86 -3.84 -5.79
N THR A 116 -43.08 -4.86 -6.65
CA THR A 116 -44.34 -5.59 -6.69
C THR A 116 -44.23 -6.93 -6.00
N LEU A 117 -45.07 -7.16 -5.00
CA LEU A 117 -45.32 -8.47 -4.36
C LEU A 117 -46.64 -9.04 -4.81
N ASN A 118 -46.61 -10.09 -5.62
CA ASN A 118 -47.83 -10.69 -6.19
C ASN A 118 -48.69 -11.39 -5.13
N ASN A 119 -48.10 -11.85 -4.04
CA ASN A 119 -48.81 -12.50 -2.92
C ASN A 119 -47.98 -12.33 -1.64
N LEU A 120 -48.65 -12.38 -0.51
CA LEU A 120 -48.04 -12.43 0.81
C LEU A 120 -48.40 -13.77 1.48
N SER A 121 -47.52 -14.24 2.34
CA SER A 121 -47.76 -15.45 3.13
C SER A 121 -47.46 -15.18 4.60
N GLU A 122 -48.39 -15.56 5.48
CA GLU A 122 -48.20 -15.50 6.94
C GLU A 122 -47.02 -16.40 7.41
N LYS A 123 -46.56 -17.35 6.54
CA LYS A 123 -45.43 -18.23 6.82
C LYS A 123 -44.08 -17.57 6.48
N LYS A 124 -44.09 -16.40 5.87
CA LYS A 124 -42.91 -15.73 5.37
C LYS A 124 -42.61 -14.46 6.14
N ARG A 125 -41.37 -14.12 6.16
CA ARG A 125 -40.83 -12.78 6.47
C ARG A 125 -40.31 -12.14 5.21
N TYR A 126 -40.23 -10.81 5.21
CA TYR A 126 -39.76 -10.00 4.13
C TYR A 126 -38.65 -9.08 4.65
N THR A 127 -37.52 -9.00 3.94
CA THR A 127 -36.39 -8.15 4.33
C THR A 127 -35.90 -7.34 3.16
N VAL A 128 -35.58 -6.06 3.41
CA VAL A 128 -34.82 -5.23 2.48
C VAL A 128 -33.35 -5.29 2.88
N MET A 129 -32.47 -5.57 1.92
CA MET A 129 -31.03 -5.60 2.11
C MET A 129 -30.36 -4.66 1.11
N LEU A 130 -29.46 -3.81 1.65
CA LEU A 130 -28.55 -2.95 0.88
C LEU A 130 -27.12 -3.34 1.21
N GLU A 131 -26.32 -3.75 0.23
CA GLU A 131 -25.02 -4.33 0.51
C GLU A 131 -24.02 -3.30 1.06
N ARG A 132 -23.94 -2.12 0.43
CA ARG A 132 -23.07 -1.05 0.93
C ARG A 132 -23.72 0.30 0.62
N PRO A 133 -24.61 0.78 1.45
CA PRO A 133 -25.02 2.19 1.43
C PRO A 133 -23.95 3.06 2.12
N HIS A 134 -23.95 4.39 1.83
CA HIS A 134 -22.96 5.27 2.43
C HIS A 134 -23.58 6.60 2.87
N ILE A 135 -23.83 6.82 4.16
CA ILE A 135 -23.42 6.13 5.39
C ILE A 135 -24.69 5.69 6.14
N THR A 136 -25.49 6.66 6.61
CA THR A 136 -26.68 6.44 7.43
C THR A 136 -27.91 6.35 6.57
N VAL A 137 -28.64 5.26 6.66
CA VAL A 137 -29.89 5.05 5.89
C VAL A 137 -31.08 4.99 6.81
N THR A 138 -32.11 5.77 6.49
CA THR A 138 -33.45 5.58 7.02
C THR A 138 -34.34 4.99 5.92
N LEU A 139 -35.02 3.90 6.22
CA LEU A 139 -35.92 3.19 5.30
C LEU A 139 -37.38 3.47 5.68
N TRP A 140 -38.18 3.81 4.67
CA TRP A 140 -39.64 3.79 4.75
C TRP A 140 -40.17 2.75 3.78
N MET A 141 -41.21 2.03 4.21
CA MET A 141 -42.00 1.11 3.40
C MET A 141 -43.47 1.53 3.45
N ASN A 142 -44.05 1.81 2.29
CA ASN A 142 -45.44 2.25 2.16
C ASN A 142 -45.77 3.50 3.04
N GLY A 143 -44.82 4.43 3.14
CA GLY A 143 -44.94 5.68 3.91
C GLY A 143 -44.69 5.51 5.43
N GLN A 144 -44.45 4.30 5.92
CA GLN A 144 -44.15 4.06 7.34
C GLN A 144 -42.63 3.88 7.53
N GLU A 145 -42.05 4.54 8.54
CA GLU A 145 -40.64 4.38 8.88
C GLU A 145 -40.38 2.98 9.47
N VAL A 146 -39.49 2.22 8.83
CA VAL A 146 -39.05 0.91 9.30
C VAL A 146 -37.90 1.03 10.29
N GLY A 147 -37.01 1.99 10.06
CA GLY A 147 -35.90 2.28 10.96
C GLY A 147 -34.62 2.72 10.27
N LYS A 148 -33.61 2.98 11.08
CA LYS A 148 -32.32 3.53 10.70
C LYS A 148 -31.18 2.49 10.83
N ARG A 149 -30.21 2.52 9.88
CA ARG A 149 -28.94 1.74 9.90
C ARG A 149 -27.78 2.62 9.48
N ASN A 150 -26.57 2.24 9.91
CA ASN A 150 -25.36 3.05 9.68
C ASN A 150 -24.07 2.22 9.62
N SER A 151 -24.10 0.99 9.09
CA SER A 151 -22.87 0.21 8.96
C SER A 151 -21.99 0.75 7.83
N LEU A 152 -20.71 0.94 8.11
CA LEU A 152 -19.68 1.25 7.12
C LEU A 152 -19.03 -0.02 6.52
N SER A 153 -19.29 -1.19 7.13
CA SER A 153 -18.51 -2.41 6.87
C SER A 153 -19.35 -3.58 6.33
N THR A 154 -20.61 -3.65 6.73
CA THR A 154 -21.48 -4.80 6.44
C THR A 154 -22.78 -4.38 5.76
N PRO A 155 -23.50 -5.30 5.09
CA PRO A 155 -24.81 -5.00 4.57
C PRO A 155 -25.77 -4.52 5.66
N ASP A 156 -26.60 -3.55 5.33
CA ASP A 156 -27.72 -3.12 6.16
C ASP A 156 -28.97 -3.91 5.77
N GLU A 157 -29.66 -4.48 6.77
CA GLU A 157 -30.89 -5.27 6.59
C GLU A 157 -32.00 -4.77 7.51
N TRP A 158 -33.23 -4.68 6.95
CA TRP A 158 -34.44 -4.33 7.68
C TRP A 158 -35.50 -5.41 7.51
N ASP A 159 -36.14 -5.82 8.59
CA ASP A 159 -37.33 -6.64 8.53
C ASP A 159 -38.55 -5.75 8.19
N VAL A 160 -39.13 -5.98 7.04
CA VAL A 160 -40.28 -5.22 6.52
C VAL A 160 -41.58 -6.02 6.52
N THR A 161 -41.60 -7.17 7.22
CA THR A 161 -42.72 -8.12 7.19
C THR A 161 -44.07 -7.48 7.53
N HIS A 162 -44.09 -6.53 8.48
CA HIS A 162 -45.31 -5.84 8.91
C HIS A 162 -45.65 -4.61 8.06
N PHE A 163 -44.79 -4.24 7.11
CA PHE A 163 -44.91 -3.03 6.32
C PHE A 163 -45.25 -3.30 4.84
N VAL A 164 -45.11 -4.57 4.38
CA VAL A 164 -45.38 -4.92 2.98
C VAL A 164 -46.85 -5.23 2.74
N GLN A 165 -47.32 -5.02 1.51
CA GLN A 165 -48.67 -5.31 1.04
C GLN A 165 -48.64 -6.10 -0.29
N VAL A 166 -49.77 -6.73 -0.64
CA VAL A 166 -49.98 -7.36 -1.94
C VAL A 166 -50.09 -6.25 -2.99
N GLY A 167 -49.43 -6.40 -4.12
CA GLY A 167 -49.30 -5.42 -5.18
C GLY A 167 -48.07 -4.55 -5.08
N GLU A 168 -48.19 -3.31 -5.44
CA GLU A 168 -47.09 -2.33 -5.39
C GLU A 168 -46.75 -1.94 -3.96
N ASN A 169 -45.45 -1.86 -3.67
CA ASN A 169 -44.92 -1.38 -2.41
C ASN A 169 -43.95 -0.25 -2.68
N ASP A 170 -44.15 0.87 -2.02
CA ASP A 170 -43.27 2.02 -2.09
C ASP A 170 -42.09 1.86 -1.15
N ILE A 171 -40.88 1.90 -1.68
CA ILE A 171 -39.61 1.83 -0.93
C ILE A 171 -38.96 3.20 -1.01
N THR A 172 -38.78 3.87 0.12
CA THR A 172 -38.12 5.16 0.19
C THR A 172 -36.91 5.05 1.09
N LEU A 173 -35.77 5.54 0.59
CA LEU A 173 -34.51 5.64 1.34
C LEU A 173 -34.15 7.11 1.50
N ARG A 174 -33.74 7.49 2.71
CA ARG A 174 -33.00 8.72 2.95
C ARG A 174 -31.59 8.34 3.37
N ILE A 175 -30.60 8.70 2.55
CA ILE A 175 -29.19 8.40 2.80
C ILE A 175 -28.48 9.69 3.19
N GLU A 176 -27.85 9.70 4.34
CA GLU A 176 -27.07 10.80 4.91
C GLU A 176 -25.59 10.41 4.95
N ASN A 177 -24.75 11.15 4.24
CA ASN A 177 -23.30 10.87 4.22
C ASN A 177 -22.46 11.80 5.11
N LYS A 178 -23.11 12.50 6.06
CA LYS A 178 -22.40 13.16 7.18
C LYS A 178 -21.91 12.13 8.18
N ILE A 179 -20.76 12.42 8.79
CA ILE A 179 -20.05 11.46 9.66
C ILE A 179 -20.43 11.54 11.13
N GLU A 180 -21.27 12.49 11.53
CA GLU A 180 -21.63 12.75 12.95
C GLU A 180 -22.27 11.53 13.61
N ASP A 181 -23.08 10.79 12.86
CA ASP A 181 -23.80 9.61 13.38
C ASP A 181 -22.89 8.40 13.67
N VAL A 182 -21.74 8.34 13.03
CA VAL A 182 -20.75 7.27 13.20
C VAL A 182 -19.53 7.72 14.00
N GLY A 183 -19.17 9.00 13.91
CA GLY A 183 -18.14 9.65 14.72
C GLY A 183 -16.74 9.06 14.59
N VAL A 184 -16.41 8.46 13.44
CA VAL A 184 -15.18 7.67 13.23
C VAL A 184 -13.91 8.50 12.96
N GLY A 185 -14.08 9.82 12.87
CA GLY A 185 -13.01 10.76 12.52
C GLY A 185 -13.02 11.10 11.01
N PRO A 186 -12.76 12.37 10.67
CA PRO A 186 -12.89 12.88 9.31
C PRO A 186 -11.83 12.32 8.35
N ASP A 187 -10.73 11.78 8.86
CA ASP A 187 -9.64 11.23 8.05
C ASP A 187 -9.70 9.70 7.90
N SER A 188 -10.65 9.03 8.57
CA SER A 188 -10.89 7.60 8.39
C SER A 188 -11.10 7.27 6.91
N HIS A 189 -10.38 6.28 6.37
CA HIS A 189 -10.45 5.93 4.95
C HIS A 189 -11.81 5.38 4.52
N SER A 190 -12.65 5.01 5.48
CA SER A 190 -14.05 4.64 5.21
C SER A 190 -14.96 5.82 4.84
N VAL A 191 -14.56 7.07 5.15
CA VAL A 191 -15.41 8.26 4.99
C VAL A 191 -14.69 9.48 4.42
N THR A 192 -13.36 9.44 4.29
CA THR A 192 -12.58 10.62 3.90
C THR A 192 -12.66 10.94 2.41
N ASP A 193 -12.67 12.21 2.08
CA ASP A 193 -12.58 12.70 0.70
C ASP A 193 -11.19 12.45 0.08
N GLN A 194 -10.18 12.21 0.89
CA GLN A 194 -8.79 12.06 0.43
C GLN A 194 -8.57 10.79 -0.37
N THR A 195 -9.31 9.72 -0.07
CA THR A 195 -9.12 8.40 -0.68
C THR A 195 -10.28 7.99 -1.56
N GLN A 196 -11.39 7.54 -0.96
CA GLN A 196 -12.56 7.08 -1.70
C GLN A 196 -13.57 8.19 -2.00
N GLY A 197 -13.40 9.37 -1.41
CA GLY A 197 -14.42 10.41 -1.41
C GLY A 197 -15.56 10.10 -0.44
N ASN A 198 -16.21 11.15 0.03
CA ASN A 198 -17.45 11.01 0.77
C ASN A 198 -18.63 11.01 -0.23
N TRP A 199 -18.98 9.84 -0.72
CA TRP A 199 -20.03 9.68 -1.70
C TRP A 199 -21.39 9.41 -1.01
N ASN A 200 -22.49 9.52 -1.76
CA ASN A 200 -23.83 9.15 -1.33
C ASN A 200 -24.44 8.20 -2.36
N GLY A 201 -25.22 7.23 -1.91
CA GLY A 201 -25.79 6.19 -2.77
C GLY A 201 -25.73 4.80 -2.15
N VAL A 202 -25.96 3.77 -2.97
CA VAL A 202 -25.84 2.37 -2.59
C VAL A 202 -25.02 1.63 -3.65
N VAL A 203 -24.03 0.86 -3.25
CA VAL A 203 -23.25 0.02 -4.16
C VAL A 203 -23.37 -1.46 -3.76
N GLY A 204 -23.10 -2.37 -4.71
CA GLY A 204 -23.34 -3.80 -4.52
C GLY A 204 -24.82 -4.17 -4.67
N ARG A 205 -25.23 -5.24 -4.04
CA ARG A 205 -26.58 -5.83 -4.17
C ARG A 205 -27.62 -5.00 -3.41
N MET A 206 -28.80 -4.93 -3.99
CA MET A 206 -29.99 -4.29 -3.41
C MET A 206 -31.16 -5.27 -3.59
N GLU A 207 -31.73 -5.79 -2.52
CA GLU A 207 -32.65 -6.93 -2.59
C GLU A 207 -33.84 -6.79 -1.64
N LEU A 208 -35.05 -7.16 -2.13
CA LEU A 208 -36.19 -7.48 -1.28
C LEU A 208 -36.35 -9.00 -1.28
N LYS A 209 -36.11 -9.63 -0.12
CA LYS A 209 -36.08 -11.08 0.06
C LYS A 209 -37.33 -11.56 0.74
N GLU A 210 -37.84 -12.71 0.27
CA GLU A 210 -38.87 -13.50 0.90
C GLU A 210 -38.27 -14.76 1.53
N GLN A 211 -38.34 -14.91 2.84
CA GLN A 211 -37.76 -16.01 3.60
C GLN A 211 -38.81 -16.66 4.53
N PRO A 212 -38.65 -17.91 4.95
CA PRO A 212 -39.49 -18.49 6.01
C PRO A 212 -39.37 -17.68 7.32
N ARG A 213 -40.44 -17.70 8.15
CA ARG A 213 -40.37 -17.07 9.48
C ARG A 213 -39.50 -17.84 10.49
N VAL A 214 -39.22 -19.10 10.19
CA VAL A 214 -38.17 -19.86 10.87
C VAL A 214 -36.97 -19.89 9.93
N TYR A 215 -35.88 -19.24 10.31
CA TYR A 215 -34.75 -19.02 9.43
C TYR A 215 -33.43 -19.14 10.17
N ILE A 216 -32.37 -19.38 9.39
CA ILE A 216 -30.98 -19.35 9.87
C ILE A 216 -30.49 -17.92 9.82
N GLU A 217 -30.22 -17.34 10.99
CA GLU A 217 -29.68 -15.98 11.10
C GLU A 217 -28.18 -15.94 10.74
N ASN A 218 -27.44 -16.92 11.27
CA ASN A 218 -25.99 -17.02 11.04
C ASN A 218 -25.51 -18.45 11.28
N ILE A 219 -24.38 -18.80 10.63
CA ILE A 219 -23.61 -20.00 10.90
C ILE A 219 -22.18 -19.60 11.24
N ARG A 220 -21.72 -19.97 12.43
CA ARG A 220 -20.33 -19.79 12.85
C ARG A 220 -19.62 -21.14 12.78
N VAL A 221 -18.59 -21.26 11.93
CA VAL A 221 -17.79 -22.48 11.81
C VAL A 221 -16.54 -22.37 12.67
N LEU A 222 -16.30 -23.40 13.46
CA LEU A 222 -15.19 -23.52 14.41
C LEU A 222 -14.29 -24.69 13.99
N PRO A 223 -13.26 -24.46 13.16
CA PRO A 223 -12.34 -25.50 12.74
C PRO A 223 -11.38 -25.88 13.87
N ASN A 224 -11.02 -27.16 13.92
CA ASN A 224 -9.97 -27.70 14.78
C ASN A 224 -8.98 -28.48 13.91
N VAL A 225 -7.81 -27.88 13.65
CA VAL A 225 -6.81 -28.46 12.74
C VAL A 225 -6.11 -29.68 13.34
N THR A 226 -6.01 -29.76 14.66
CA THR A 226 -5.36 -30.90 15.37
C THR A 226 -6.17 -32.16 15.20
N THR A 227 -7.49 -32.08 15.39
CA THR A 227 -8.40 -33.23 15.28
C THR A 227 -8.97 -33.39 13.86
N ARG A 228 -8.63 -32.49 12.95
CA ARG A 228 -9.17 -32.42 11.57
C ARG A 228 -10.69 -32.48 11.54
N SER A 229 -11.29 -31.69 12.41
CA SER A 229 -12.74 -31.61 12.58
C SER A 229 -13.20 -30.15 12.63
N ALA A 230 -14.50 -29.94 12.48
CA ALA A 230 -15.10 -28.63 12.69
C ALA A 230 -16.47 -28.77 13.35
N GLN A 231 -16.91 -27.72 14.01
CA GLN A 231 -18.26 -27.58 14.52
C GLN A 231 -18.92 -26.37 13.85
N ALA A 232 -20.22 -26.45 13.62
CA ALA A 232 -21.02 -25.34 13.17
C ALA A 232 -22.02 -24.95 14.28
N GLU A 233 -21.93 -23.70 14.72
CA GLU A 233 -22.93 -23.08 15.58
C GLU A 233 -23.97 -22.40 14.67
N ILE A 234 -25.16 -22.97 14.61
CA ILE A 234 -26.27 -22.53 13.75
C ILE A 234 -27.22 -21.72 14.60
N ARG A 235 -27.31 -20.41 14.39
CA ARG A 235 -28.25 -19.53 15.07
C ARG A 235 -29.56 -19.51 14.29
N ILE A 236 -30.60 -20.00 14.91
CA ILE A 236 -31.97 -20.12 14.35
C ILE A 236 -32.84 -19.06 15.01
N ARG A 237 -33.61 -18.33 14.21
CA ARG A 237 -34.62 -17.35 14.65
C ARG A 237 -35.99 -17.77 14.23
N VAL A 238 -36.98 -17.48 15.11
CA VAL A 238 -38.38 -17.59 14.82
C VAL A 238 -39.00 -16.21 14.91
N LEU A 239 -39.45 -15.68 13.79
CA LEU A 239 -40.22 -14.43 13.78
C LEU A 239 -41.68 -14.77 14.13
N SER A 240 -42.08 -14.57 15.37
CA SER A 240 -43.42 -14.77 15.86
C SER A 240 -44.11 -13.42 16.14
N ASP A 241 -45.37 -13.31 15.73
CA ASP A 241 -46.25 -12.23 16.17
C ASP A 241 -47.36 -12.79 17.07
N GLU A 242 -48.18 -11.92 17.68
CA GLU A 242 -49.25 -12.32 18.58
C GLU A 242 -50.32 -13.21 17.90
N SER A 243 -50.41 -13.17 16.57
CA SER A 243 -51.35 -13.95 15.77
C SER A 243 -50.87 -15.39 15.53
N ILE A 244 -49.57 -15.61 15.57
CA ILE A 244 -48.98 -16.95 15.50
C ILE A 244 -49.01 -17.52 16.91
N ASP A 245 -50.10 -18.16 17.18
CA ASP A 245 -50.57 -18.76 18.42
C ASP A 245 -49.43 -19.26 19.32
N LYS A 246 -49.50 -18.92 20.62
CA LYS A 246 -48.66 -19.45 21.72
C LYS A 246 -48.47 -20.96 21.67
N ARG A 247 -49.33 -21.70 20.97
CA ARG A 247 -49.20 -23.15 20.69
C ARG A 247 -48.02 -23.45 19.75
N LEU A 248 -47.68 -22.57 18.80
CA LEU A 248 -46.56 -22.79 17.90
C LEU A 248 -45.18 -22.59 18.57
N ARG A 249 -45.12 -21.78 19.63
CA ARG A 249 -43.92 -21.62 20.46
C ARG A 249 -43.60 -22.90 21.28
N LYS A 250 -44.60 -23.69 21.62
CA LYS A 250 -44.46 -24.93 22.40
C LYS A 250 -44.40 -26.17 21.51
N GLY A 251 -43.51 -26.25 20.57
CA GLY A 251 -43.38 -27.48 19.79
C GLY A 251 -43.13 -27.30 18.30
N ILE A 252 -42.57 -26.18 17.87
CA ILE A 252 -42.06 -26.09 16.49
C ILE A 252 -40.98 -27.14 16.32
N LYS A 253 -41.27 -28.12 15.51
CA LYS A 253 -40.32 -29.16 15.13
C LYS A 253 -39.52 -28.62 13.97
N VAL A 254 -38.21 -28.51 14.16
CA VAL A 254 -37.28 -28.05 13.15
C VAL A 254 -36.39 -29.23 12.74
N GLU A 255 -36.41 -29.55 11.48
CA GLU A 255 -35.49 -30.52 10.87
C GLU A 255 -34.38 -29.74 10.20
N TYR A 256 -33.13 -30.17 10.40
CA TYR A 256 -31.96 -29.58 9.73
C TYR A 256 -31.10 -30.67 9.11
N ALA A 257 -30.43 -30.34 8.04
CA ALA A 257 -29.43 -31.17 7.37
C ALA A 257 -28.18 -30.33 7.08
N LEU A 258 -27.04 -30.93 7.41
CA LEU A 258 -25.73 -30.36 7.07
C LEU A 258 -25.20 -31.07 5.83
N ASN A 259 -24.96 -30.34 4.78
CA ASN A 259 -24.31 -30.87 3.58
C ASN A 259 -22.83 -30.42 3.63
N GLY A 260 -21.95 -31.34 3.96
CA GLY A 260 -20.52 -31.11 4.01
C GLY A 260 -19.87 -31.31 2.65
N THR A 261 -18.56 -31.21 2.65
CA THR A 261 -17.68 -31.17 1.50
C THR A 261 -17.64 -32.43 0.65
N ASP A 262 -17.74 -33.64 1.25
CA ASP A 262 -17.61 -34.93 0.56
C ASP A 262 -18.76 -35.92 0.83
N GLY A 263 -19.85 -35.49 1.44
CA GLY A 263 -20.89 -36.42 1.77
C GLY A 263 -22.20 -35.83 2.30
N ILE A 264 -23.13 -36.67 2.57
CA ILE A 264 -24.42 -36.35 3.20
C ILE A 264 -24.11 -36.01 4.65
N GLY A 265 -24.28 -34.76 5.01
CA GLY A 265 -24.07 -34.31 6.38
C GLY A 265 -25.04 -34.87 7.38
N ASN A 266 -24.76 -34.62 8.63
CA ASN A 266 -25.62 -35.02 9.75
C ASN A 266 -26.98 -34.29 9.67
N HIS A 267 -28.06 -34.98 9.92
CA HIS A 267 -29.39 -34.36 10.04
C HIS A 267 -30.09 -34.81 11.32
N GLY A 268 -30.89 -33.91 11.86
CA GLY A 268 -31.57 -34.16 13.11
C GLY A 268 -32.84 -33.32 13.21
N THR A 269 -33.60 -33.61 14.25
CA THR A 269 -34.83 -32.91 14.59
C THR A 269 -34.66 -32.22 15.94
N GLN A 270 -34.89 -30.90 15.97
CA GLN A 270 -34.85 -30.09 17.19
C GLN A 270 -36.23 -29.46 17.44
N ILE A 271 -36.67 -29.48 18.69
CA ILE A 271 -37.85 -28.71 19.12
C ILE A 271 -37.36 -27.34 19.64
N ILE A 272 -37.90 -26.27 19.05
CA ILE A 272 -37.53 -24.91 19.42
C ILE A 272 -38.63 -24.33 20.28
N HIS A 273 -38.23 -23.85 21.46
CA HIS A 273 -39.15 -23.26 22.46
C HIS A 273 -38.97 -21.75 22.61
N GLU A 274 -37.87 -21.20 22.04
CA GLU A 274 -37.47 -19.80 22.17
C GLU A 274 -37.43 -19.12 20.81
N ASP A 275 -37.52 -17.78 20.78
CA ASP A 275 -37.46 -17.02 19.56
C ASP A 275 -36.03 -17.00 18.93
N SER A 276 -35.03 -17.41 19.71
CA SER A 276 -33.67 -17.60 19.25
C SER A 276 -33.04 -18.85 19.87
N THR A 277 -32.45 -19.70 19.05
CA THR A 277 -31.77 -20.93 19.48
C THR A 277 -30.46 -21.08 18.75
N VAL A 278 -29.42 -21.50 19.47
CA VAL A 278 -28.12 -21.85 18.88
C VAL A 278 -27.97 -23.37 18.96
N LEU A 279 -27.83 -24.03 17.81
CA LEU A 279 -27.49 -25.45 17.70
C LEU A 279 -26.02 -25.60 17.36
N THR A 280 -25.31 -26.41 18.13
CA THR A 280 -23.93 -26.80 17.82
C THR A 280 -23.92 -28.20 17.25
N VAL A 281 -23.47 -28.35 16.03
CA VAL A 281 -23.46 -29.61 15.30
C VAL A 281 -22.09 -29.89 14.68
N PRO A 282 -21.65 -31.17 14.58
CA PRO A 282 -20.42 -31.51 13.88
C PRO A 282 -20.56 -31.25 12.38
N VAL A 283 -19.46 -30.83 11.72
CA VAL A 283 -19.36 -30.76 10.27
C VAL A 283 -18.82 -32.10 9.79
N GLU A 284 -19.68 -32.85 9.07
CA GLU A 284 -19.33 -34.17 8.55
C GLU A 284 -18.49 -34.09 7.26
N GLY A 285 -17.79 -35.18 6.94
CA GLY A 285 -17.01 -35.31 5.71
C GLY A 285 -15.56 -34.76 5.78
N LEU A 286 -15.15 -34.27 6.96
CA LEU A 286 -13.74 -33.94 7.24
C LEU A 286 -13.03 -35.20 7.80
N GLY A 287 -11.74 -35.34 7.50
CA GLY A 287 -10.94 -36.50 7.95
C GLY A 287 -9.48 -36.34 7.61
N GLU A 288 -8.71 -37.42 7.58
CA GLU A 288 -7.24 -37.39 7.39
C GLU A 288 -6.79 -36.68 6.11
N LYS A 289 -7.61 -36.68 5.05
CA LYS A 289 -7.35 -35.99 3.78
C LYS A 289 -7.76 -34.50 3.78
N THR A 290 -8.09 -33.95 4.94
CA THR A 290 -8.49 -32.56 5.07
C THR A 290 -7.36 -31.62 4.65
N HIS A 291 -7.65 -30.74 3.69
CA HIS A 291 -6.77 -29.65 3.31
C HIS A 291 -6.71 -28.58 4.41
N LEU A 292 -5.54 -28.19 4.80
CA LEU A 292 -5.33 -27.09 5.75
C LEU A 292 -5.05 -25.81 4.98
N TRP A 293 -5.93 -24.83 5.13
CA TRP A 293 -5.85 -23.56 4.40
C TRP A 293 -4.65 -22.72 4.84
N ASP A 294 -3.78 -22.33 3.90
CA ASP A 294 -2.74 -21.34 4.07
C ASP A 294 -2.40 -20.66 2.73
N GLU A 295 -1.31 -19.87 2.69
CA GLU A 295 -0.84 -19.18 1.48
C GLU A 295 -0.40 -20.13 0.34
N PHE A 296 -0.16 -21.39 0.62
CA PHE A 296 0.34 -22.40 -0.32
C PHE A 296 -0.73 -23.43 -0.71
N ASP A 297 -1.70 -23.69 0.17
CA ASP A 297 -2.85 -24.59 -0.08
C ASP A 297 -4.16 -23.88 0.32
N PRO A 298 -4.64 -22.91 -0.50
CA PRO A 298 -5.80 -22.10 -0.17
C PRO A 298 -7.14 -22.83 -0.45
N PHE A 299 -7.29 -24.03 0.07
CA PHE A 299 -8.49 -24.84 -0.15
C PHE A 299 -9.66 -24.36 0.71
N VAL A 300 -10.80 -24.10 0.06
CA VAL A 300 -12.02 -23.60 0.68
C VAL A 300 -13.11 -24.65 0.69
N TYR A 301 -13.68 -24.90 1.86
CA TYR A 301 -14.85 -25.76 2.04
C TYR A 301 -16.13 -24.96 1.99
N HIS A 302 -17.22 -25.53 1.44
CA HIS A 302 -18.56 -24.95 1.41
C HIS A 302 -19.52 -25.78 2.24
N LEU A 303 -20.11 -25.13 3.24
CA LEU A 303 -21.11 -25.76 4.13
C LEU A 303 -22.50 -25.19 3.82
N SER A 304 -23.43 -26.06 3.42
CA SER A 304 -24.83 -25.70 3.24
C SER A 304 -25.68 -26.35 4.35
N VAL A 305 -26.46 -25.52 5.01
CA VAL A 305 -27.40 -25.96 6.05
C VAL A 305 -28.84 -25.69 5.58
N SER A 306 -29.70 -26.68 5.62
CA SER A 306 -31.10 -26.53 5.29
C SER A 306 -31.95 -26.74 6.55
N LEU A 307 -32.76 -25.77 6.87
CA LEU A 307 -33.69 -25.73 7.99
C LEU A 307 -35.11 -26.00 7.47
N LYS A 308 -35.69 -27.12 7.84
CA LYS A 308 -37.05 -27.50 7.42
C LYS A 308 -38.02 -27.32 8.56
N SER A 309 -39.08 -26.58 8.34
CA SER A 309 -40.14 -26.32 9.32
C SER A 309 -41.51 -26.28 8.65
N ASN A 310 -42.56 -26.14 9.44
CA ASN A 310 -43.93 -25.90 8.95
C ASN A 310 -44.10 -24.56 8.22
N PHE A 311 -43.12 -23.68 8.31
CA PHE A 311 -43.10 -22.38 7.62
C PHE A 311 -42.37 -22.45 6.26
N GLY A 312 -41.76 -23.58 5.94
CA GLY A 312 -41.01 -23.81 4.70
C GLY A 312 -39.58 -24.26 4.97
N THR A 313 -38.80 -24.27 3.92
CA THR A 313 -37.36 -24.57 3.99
C THR A 313 -36.57 -23.28 3.87
N ASP A 314 -35.65 -23.04 4.81
CA ASP A 314 -34.62 -22.04 4.70
C ASP A 314 -33.26 -22.71 4.46
N THR A 315 -32.42 -22.14 3.60
CA THR A 315 -31.10 -22.68 3.30
C THR A 315 -30.07 -21.58 3.40
N PHE A 316 -29.01 -21.82 4.15
CA PHE A 316 -27.90 -20.94 4.34
C PHE A 316 -26.61 -21.63 3.94
N THR A 317 -25.83 -21.01 3.06
CA THR A 317 -24.51 -21.51 2.64
C THR A 317 -23.43 -20.59 3.10
N THR A 318 -22.38 -21.13 3.71
CA THR A 318 -21.18 -20.41 4.10
C THR A 318 -19.94 -21.14 3.60
N GLN A 319 -18.85 -20.42 3.43
CA GLN A 319 -17.53 -21.00 3.13
C GLN A 319 -16.63 -20.90 4.36
N PHE A 320 -15.69 -21.83 4.50
CA PHE A 320 -14.68 -21.80 5.55
C PHE A 320 -13.40 -22.51 5.10
N GLY A 321 -12.30 -22.26 5.80
CA GLY A 321 -11.06 -23.01 5.65
C GLY A 321 -10.69 -23.71 6.95
N MET A 322 -10.12 -24.90 6.83
CA MET A 322 -9.53 -25.58 7.98
C MET A 322 -8.20 -24.92 8.31
N ARG A 323 -8.22 -23.96 9.22
CA ARG A 323 -7.00 -23.21 9.60
C ARG A 323 -6.99 -22.83 11.07
N GLU A 324 -5.78 -22.74 11.60
CA GLU A 324 -5.47 -22.14 12.90
C GLU A 324 -4.39 -21.07 12.70
N PHE A 325 -4.74 -19.81 12.96
CA PHE A 325 -3.79 -18.69 12.91
C PHE A 325 -3.61 -18.13 14.32
N ARG A 326 -2.37 -18.18 14.84
CA ARG A 326 -2.04 -17.82 16.23
C ARG A 326 -0.72 -17.05 16.32
N THR A 327 -0.46 -16.53 17.51
CA THR A 327 0.87 -16.07 17.91
C THR A 327 1.67 -17.23 18.51
N ASP A 328 2.96 -17.32 18.15
CA ASP A 328 3.93 -18.26 18.66
C ASP A 328 5.19 -17.50 19.10
N GLY A 329 5.21 -17.13 20.39
CA GLY A 329 6.24 -16.25 20.91
C GLY A 329 6.23 -14.90 20.20
N ARG A 330 7.31 -14.58 19.52
CA ARG A 330 7.50 -13.33 18.75
C ARG A 330 7.09 -13.45 17.27
N MET A 331 6.59 -14.61 16.85
CA MET A 331 6.20 -14.88 15.48
C MET A 331 4.70 -15.22 15.38
N PHE A 332 4.20 -15.31 14.15
CA PHE A 332 2.92 -15.93 13.87
C PHE A 332 3.11 -17.40 13.51
N SER A 333 2.03 -18.17 13.69
CA SER A 333 1.93 -19.55 13.27
C SER A 333 0.62 -19.77 12.51
N ILE A 334 0.72 -20.49 11.39
CA ILE A 334 -0.41 -20.99 10.61
C ILE A 334 -0.36 -22.51 10.57
N ASN A 335 -1.38 -23.18 11.11
CA ASN A 335 -1.46 -24.64 11.18
C ASN A 335 -0.21 -25.30 11.83
N GLY A 336 0.38 -24.65 12.84
CA GLY A 336 1.62 -25.09 13.51
C GLY A 336 2.90 -24.70 12.79
N ARG A 337 2.89 -24.15 11.58
CA ARG A 337 4.05 -23.67 10.85
C ARG A 337 4.27 -22.18 11.13
N ARG A 338 5.51 -21.82 11.53
CA ARG A 338 5.89 -20.39 11.67
C ARG A 338 5.75 -19.67 10.34
N THR A 339 5.19 -18.48 10.36
CA THR A 339 5.01 -17.65 9.18
C THR A 339 5.37 -16.20 9.45
N MET A 340 5.77 -15.49 8.39
CA MET A 340 6.06 -14.07 8.40
C MET A 340 5.12 -13.33 7.45
N LEU A 341 4.58 -12.21 7.90
CA LEU A 341 3.71 -11.37 7.09
C LEU A 341 4.55 -10.46 6.18
N ARG A 342 4.48 -10.70 4.90
CA ARG A 342 5.02 -9.83 3.85
C ARG A 342 3.83 -9.05 3.28
N GLY A 343 3.60 -7.86 3.81
CA GLY A 343 2.34 -7.19 3.59
C GLY A 343 2.42 -5.82 2.94
N THR A 344 1.25 -5.38 2.51
CA THR A 344 0.99 -4.01 2.07
C THR A 344 -0.23 -3.45 2.78
N VAL A 345 -0.31 -2.13 2.86
CA VAL A 345 -1.53 -1.42 3.23
C VAL A 345 -2.35 -1.16 1.98
N GLU A 346 -3.67 -1.35 2.07
CA GLU A 346 -4.65 -0.89 1.11
C GLU A 346 -5.38 0.30 1.72
N ASN A 347 -5.32 1.44 1.04
CA ASN A 347 -5.68 2.76 1.58
C ASN A 347 -7.05 3.25 1.11
N CYS A 348 -7.92 2.36 0.63
CA CYS A 348 -9.25 2.71 0.10
C CYS A 348 -9.19 3.74 -1.04
N ASN A 349 -8.23 3.60 -1.95
CA ASN A 349 -7.98 4.57 -3.00
C ASN A 349 -8.32 4.00 -4.39
N PHE A 350 -9.57 4.18 -4.82
CA PHE A 350 -10.13 3.65 -6.07
C PHE A 350 -10.62 4.78 -6.98
N PRO A 351 -9.76 5.42 -7.79
CA PRO A 351 -10.10 6.63 -8.53
C PRO A 351 -11.20 6.48 -9.58
N LEU A 352 -11.47 5.26 -10.05
CA LEU A 352 -12.49 5.02 -11.08
C LEU A 352 -13.90 5.11 -10.51
N THR A 353 -14.12 4.59 -9.32
CA THR A 353 -15.43 4.46 -8.68
C THR A 353 -15.63 5.39 -7.49
N GLY A 354 -14.53 5.68 -6.76
CA GLY A 354 -14.55 6.38 -5.48
C GLY A 354 -14.91 5.47 -4.30
N TYR A 355 -14.96 4.16 -4.51
CA TYR A 355 -15.21 3.14 -3.48
C TYR A 355 -14.56 1.80 -3.86
N PRO A 356 -14.33 0.89 -2.89
CA PRO A 356 -13.72 -0.41 -3.14
C PRO A 356 -14.54 -1.28 -4.12
N PRO A 357 -13.90 -2.08 -4.98
CA PRO A 357 -14.60 -2.99 -5.88
C PRO A 357 -15.56 -3.93 -5.12
N MET A 358 -16.78 -4.11 -5.65
CA MET A 358 -17.80 -4.98 -5.08
C MET A 358 -17.82 -6.39 -5.68
N ASP A 359 -16.90 -6.70 -6.58
CA ASP A 359 -16.79 -7.97 -7.28
C ASP A 359 -15.50 -8.71 -6.96
N VAL A 360 -15.59 -10.05 -6.97
CA VAL A 360 -14.48 -10.95 -6.62
C VAL A 360 -13.34 -10.88 -7.64
N GLU A 361 -13.66 -10.73 -8.93
CA GLU A 361 -12.65 -10.73 -10.01
C GLU A 361 -11.69 -9.55 -9.88
N SER A 362 -12.20 -8.37 -9.56
CA SER A 362 -11.39 -7.18 -9.32
C SER A 362 -10.44 -7.37 -8.13
N TRP A 363 -10.90 -7.96 -7.04
CA TRP A 363 -10.07 -8.28 -5.89
C TRP A 363 -9.06 -9.39 -6.19
N GLU A 364 -9.45 -10.44 -6.93
CA GLU A 364 -8.48 -11.46 -7.37
C GLU A 364 -7.35 -10.86 -8.21
N ARG A 365 -7.65 -9.90 -9.09
CA ARG A 365 -6.62 -9.18 -9.88
C ARG A 365 -5.65 -8.43 -8.98
N ILE A 366 -6.15 -7.66 -7.99
CA ILE A 366 -5.32 -6.92 -7.02
C ILE A 366 -4.44 -7.89 -6.22
N LEU A 367 -5.03 -8.92 -5.64
CA LEU A 367 -4.30 -9.86 -4.78
C LEU A 367 -3.31 -10.73 -5.57
N ARG A 368 -3.61 -11.11 -6.82
CA ARG A 368 -2.66 -11.80 -7.70
C ARG A 368 -1.44 -10.92 -7.99
N GLN A 369 -1.65 -9.62 -8.21
CA GLN A 369 -0.55 -8.69 -8.38
C GLN A 369 0.29 -8.60 -7.09
N CYS A 370 -0.32 -8.50 -5.92
CA CYS A 370 0.41 -8.53 -4.65
C CYS A 370 1.21 -9.84 -4.47
N LYS A 371 0.61 -10.99 -4.80
CA LYS A 371 1.33 -12.30 -4.75
C LYS A 371 2.46 -12.37 -5.76
N ALA A 372 2.31 -11.81 -6.96
CA ALA A 372 3.38 -11.75 -7.95
C ALA A 372 4.61 -11.01 -7.40
N TYR A 373 4.40 -9.99 -6.58
CA TYR A 373 5.45 -9.27 -5.85
C TYR A 373 5.89 -9.94 -4.53
N GLY A 374 5.48 -11.19 -4.28
CA GLY A 374 5.91 -12.00 -3.12
C GLY A 374 5.17 -11.71 -1.82
N LEU A 375 4.12 -10.89 -1.83
CA LEU A 375 3.33 -10.59 -0.66
C LEU A 375 2.33 -11.70 -0.32
N ASN A 376 1.98 -11.82 0.95
CA ASN A 376 0.98 -12.76 1.47
C ASN A 376 -0.03 -12.12 2.43
N HIS A 377 0.05 -10.80 2.65
CA HIS A 377 -0.73 -10.10 3.65
C HIS A 377 -1.20 -8.73 3.16
N MET A 378 -2.44 -8.35 3.55
CA MET A 378 -2.99 -7.01 3.30
C MET A 378 -3.68 -6.48 4.54
N ARG A 379 -3.34 -5.26 4.92
CA ARG A 379 -4.02 -4.47 5.93
C ARG A 379 -4.91 -3.45 5.25
N PHE A 380 -6.15 -3.32 5.71
CA PHE A 380 -7.09 -2.31 5.23
C PHE A 380 -7.11 -1.13 6.19
N HIS A 381 -6.45 -0.05 5.77
CA HIS A 381 -6.25 1.12 6.62
C HIS A 381 -7.56 1.83 6.92
N SER A 382 -7.98 1.75 8.19
CA SER A 382 -9.17 2.33 8.78
C SER A 382 -10.48 2.04 8.03
N TYR A 383 -10.60 0.83 7.45
CA TYR A 383 -11.86 0.35 6.87
C TYR A 383 -11.93 -1.17 6.79
N CYS A 384 -13.13 -1.70 6.57
CA CYS A 384 -13.36 -3.10 6.26
C CYS A 384 -13.77 -3.24 4.78
N PRO A 385 -13.09 -4.08 3.99
CA PRO A 385 -13.44 -4.28 2.58
C PRO A 385 -14.78 -5.02 2.43
N PRO A 386 -15.39 -5.03 1.23
CA PRO A 386 -16.56 -5.84 0.95
C PRO A 386 -16.25 -7.34 0.97
N GLU A 387 -17.30 -8.17 1.08
CA GLU A 387 -17.22 -9.65 1.10
C GLU A 387 -16.40 -10.20 -0.07
N ALA A 388 -16.47 -9.56 -1.22
CA ALA A 388 -15.71 -9.91 -2.42
C ALA A 388 -14.19 -10.00 -2.19
N ALA A 389 -13.63 -9.13 -1.34
CA ALA A 389 -12.21 -9.14 -1.01
C ALA A 389 -11.84 -10.39 -0.17
N PHE A 390 -12.69 -10.76 0.79
CA PHE A 390 -12.48 -11.96 1.59
C PHE A 390 -12.58 -13.23 0.73
N VAL A 391 -13.58 -13.31 -0.16
CA VAL A 391 -13.72 -14.45 -1.08
C VAL A 391 -12.49 -14.59 -1.99
N ALA A 392 -12.00 -13.49 -2.55
CA ALA A 392 -10.80 -13.50 -3.37
C ALA A 392 -9.56 -13.93 -2.58
N ALA A 393 -9.39 -13.42 -1.36
CA ALA A 393 -8.28 -13.75 -0.47
C ALA A 393 -8.34 -15.22 -0.01
N ASP A 394 -9.53 -15.74 0.28
CA ASP A 394 -9.72 -17.16 0.62
C ASP A 394 -9.23 -18.08 -0.51
N ARG A 395 -9.57 -17.75 -1.76
CA ARG A 395 -9.18 -18.53 -2.95
C ARG A 395 -7.69 -18.45 -3.27
N LEU A 396 -7.04 -17.35 -2.88
CA LEU A 396 -5.64 -17.10 -3.19
C LEU A 396 -4.68 -17.38 -2.03
N GLY A 397 -5.19 -17.68 -0.83
CA GLY A 397 -4.35 -17.86 0.35
C GLY A 397 -3.67 -16.56 0.77
N PHE A 398 -4.45 -15.52 1.08
CA PHE A 398 -3.94 -14.21 1.45
C PHE A 398 -4.44 -13.81 2.84
N TYR A 399 -3.55 -13.41 3.75
CA TYR A 399 -3.89 -13.10 5.14
C TYR A 399 -4.39 -11.66 5.25
N LEU A 400 -5.61 -11.45 5.70
CA LEU A 400 -6.21 -10.13 5.80
C LEU A 400 -6.26 -9.61 7.23
N GLN A 401 -5.99 -8.30 7.36
CA GLN A 401 -6.24 -7.49 8.54
C GLN A 401 -7.20 -6.35 8.19
N PRO A 402 -8.51 -6.56 8.18
CA PRO A 402 -9.44 -5.43 8.20
C PRO A 402 -9.32 -4.66 9.51
N GLU A 403 -9.60 -3.37 9.45
CA GLU A 403 -9.65 -2.50 10.62
C GLU A 403 -11.08 -2.01 10.85
N GLY A 404 -11.41 -1.73 12.11
CA GLY A 404 -12.56 -0.89 12.41
C GLY A 404 -12.44 0.44 11.66
N PRO A 405 -13.55 1.02 11.19
CA PRO A 405 -13.53 2.20 10.32
C PRO A 405 -13.15 3.48 11.09
N SER A 406 -11.93 3.54 11.62
CA SER A 406 -11.52 4.59 12.55
C SER A 406 -10.08 5.05 12.35
N TRP A 407 -9.91 6.36 12.14
CA TRP A 407 -8.65 7.07 12.28
C TRP A 407 -8.88 8.37 13.04
N PRO A 408 -8.88 8.33 14.40
CA PRO A 408 -9.26 9.46 15.23
C PRO A 408 -8.11 10.41 15.57
N ASN A 409 -7.01 10.37 14.85
CA ASN A 409 -5.85 11.23 15.07
C ASN A 409 -6.22 12.73 15.06
N HIS A 410 -7.21 13.11 14.25
CA HIS A 410 -7.72 14.46 14.14
C HIS A 410 -9.23 14.51 14.45
N GLY A 411 -9.63 15.43 15.33
CA GLY A 411 -11.03 15.77 15.56
C GLY A 411 -11.85 14.83 16.47
N VAL A 412 -11.38 13.60 16.73
CA VAL A 412 -12.12 12.59 17.52
C VAL A 412 -11.21 12.00 18.59
N ARG A 413 -11.78 11.62 19.75
CA ARG A 413 -11.06 11.10 20.91
C ARG A 413 -11.65 9.78 21.37
N LEU A 414 -10.98 8.68 21.08
CA LEU A 414 -11.35 7.33 21.53
C LEU A 414 -11.17 7.21 23.05
N GLY A 415 -12.13 6.58 23.72
CA GLY A 415 -12.12 6.40 25.16
C GLY A 415 -12.51 7.66 25.96
N ALA A 416 -13.17 8.63 25.32
CA ALA A 416 -13.62 9.88 25.91
C ALA A 416 -15.16 9.99 26.05
N GLY A 417 -15.89 8.89 25.84
CA GLY A 417 -17.36 8.87 25.89
C GLY A 417 -18.03 9.45 24.66
N GLN A 418 -17.32 9.55 23.55
CA GLN A 418 -17.87 9.98 22.25
C GLN A 418 -18.56 8.84 21.51
N VAL A 419 -19.33 9.16 20.48
CA VAL A 419 -20.07 8.18 19.65
C VAL A 419 -19.20 7.02 19.18
N ILE A 420 -17.96 7.30 18.80
CA ILE A 420 -16.98 6.31 18.34
C ILE A 420 -16.78 5.15 19.33
N ASP A 421 -16.85 5.41 20.63
CA ASP A 421 -16.56 4.39 21.65
C ASP A 421 -17.55 3.22 21.60
N THR A 422 -18.80 3.49 21.30
CA THR A 422 -19.85 2.46 21.15
C THR A 422 -19.91 1.96 19.71
N TYR A 423 -19.88 2.89 18.75
CA TYR A 423 -20.00 2.57 17.33
C TYR A 423 -18.93 1.58 16.89
N LEU A 424 -17.68 1.82 17.21
CA LEU A 424 -16.56 1.00 16.79
C LEU A 424 -16.64 -0.44 17.34
N MET A 425 -17.09 -0.61 18.57
CA MET A 425 -17.31 -1.93 19.15
C MET A 425 -18.43 -2.67 18.43
N GLU A 426 -19.58 -2.03 18.19
CA GLU A 426 -20.71 -2.64 17.51
C GLU A 426 -20.38 -2.93 16.03
N GLU A 427 -19.65 -2.04 15.37
CA GLU A 427 -19.24 -2.23 13.97
C GLU A 427 -18.30 -3.43 13.81
N THR A 428 -17.34 -3.59 14.71
CA THR A 428 -16.45 -4.77 14.65
C THR A 428 -17.18 -6.06 14.98
N LYS A 429 -18.22 -6.03 15.82
CA LYS A 429 -19.11 -7.20 16.05
C LYS A 429 -19.82 -7.58 14.73
N ARG A 430 -20.40 -6.61 14.02
CA ARG A 430 -21.02 -6.86 12.69
C ARG A 430 -20.01 -7.46 11.70
N MET A 431 -18.78 -6.92 11.66
CA MET A 431 -17.71 -7.46 10.80
C MET A 431 -17.38 -8.92 11.10
N VAL A 432 -17.18 -9.26 12.36
CA VAL A 432 -16.84 -10.64 12.79
C VAL A 432 -18.02 -11.58 12.60
N GLU A 433 -19.24 -11.14 12.85
CA GLU A 433 -20.44 -11.94 12.62
C GLU A 433 -20.64 -12.23 11.13
N ARG A 434 -20.44 -11.25 10.25
CA ARG A 434 -20.65 -11.37 8.81
C ARG A 434 -19.53 -12.13 8.11
N TYR A 435 -18.28 -11.80 8.42
CA TYR A 435 -17.11 -12.27 7.67
C TYR A 435 -16.25 -13.28 8.43
N GLY A 436 -16.65 -13.65 9.65
CA GLY A 436 -15.82 -14.43 10.56
C GLY A 436 -15.49 -15.86 10.11
N ASN A 437 -16.22 -16.43 9.16
CA ASN A 437 -15.95 -17.76 8.60
C ASN A 437 -14.88 -17.75 7.49
N HIS A 438 -14.58 -16.60 6.90
CA HIS A 438 -13.55 -16.50 5.87
C HIS A 438 -12.18 -16.85 6.46
N PRO A 439 -11.46 -17.84 5.94
CA PRO A 439 -10.15 -18.24 6.47
C PRO A 439 -9.08 -17.15 6.29
N SER A 440 -9.24 -16.29 5.29
CA SER A 440 -8.36 -15.13 5.09
C SER A 440 -8.47 -14.08 6.19
N PHE A 441 -9.57 -13.99 6.93
CA PHE A 441 -9.77 -13.06 8.04
C PHE A 441 -8.97 -13.52 9.26
N CYS A 442 -7.66 -13.29 9.25
CA CYS A 442 -6.73 -13.79 10.26
C CYS A 442 -6.48 -12.82 11.42
N MET A 443 -6.71 -11.53 11.22
CA MET A 443 -6.29 -10.45 12.11
C MET A 443 -7.35 -9.37 12.18
N LEU A 444 -7.52 -8.71 13.35
CA LEU A 444 -8.43 -7.57 13.51
C LEU A 444 -7.77 -6.49 14.37
N SER A 445 -7.90 -5.24 13.93
CA SER A 445 -7.52 -4.03 14.66
C SER A 445 -8.74 -3.12 14.82
N ALA A 446 -8.81 -2.34 15.92
CA ALA A 446 -9.86 -1.36 16.09
C ALA A 446 -9.76 -0.17 15.14
N GLY A 447 -8.58 0.10 14.60
CA GLY A 447 -8.35 1.19 13.65
C GLY A 447 -6.90 1.67 13.62
N ASN A 448 -6.70 2.86 13.03
CA ASN A 448 -5.41 3.48 12.85
C ASN A 448 -5.21 4.68 13.80
N GLU A 449 -4.00 4.87 14.32
CA GLU A 449 -3.47 6.04 15.02
C GLU A 449 -4.48 6.78 15.92
N PRO A 450 -4.92 6.16 17.02
CA PRO A 450 -5.94 6.72 17.89
C PRO A 450 -5.44 7.92 18.71
N ALA A 451 -6.36 8.85 18.99
CA ALA A 451 -6.18 9.95 19.93
C ALA A 451 -7.13 9.81 21.13
N GLY A 452 -6.90 10.54 22.21
CA GLY A 452 -7.73 10.54 23.42
C GLY A 452 -7.24 9.60 24.50
N ASN A 453 -8.14 9.05 25.31
CA ASN A 453 -7.84 8.04 26.34
C ASN A 453 -7.92 6.62 25.76
N TRP A 454 -7.23 6.42 24.66
CA TRP A 454 -7.39 5.27 23.77
C TRP A 454 -6.78 3.96 24.33
N VAL A 455 -5.67 4.01 25.08
CA VAL A 455 -4.99 2.78 25.55
C VAL A 455 -5.90 1.91 26.44
N PRO A 456 -6.61 2.44 27.44
CA PRO A 456 -7.60 1.64 28.20
C PRO A 456 -8.76 1.14 27.34
N TRP A 457 -9.20 1.94 26.37
CA TRP A 457 -10.30 1.53 25.48
C TRP A 457 -9.90 0.36 24.59
N VAL A 458 -8.76 0.45 23.87
CA VAL A 458 -8.29 -0.64 23.01
C VAL A 458 -7.88 -1.88 23.80
N SER A 459 -7.46 -1.72 25.06
CA SER A 459 -7.20 -2.86 25.96
C SER A 459 -8.49 -3.66 26.22
N ARG A 460 -9.60 -2.98 26.51
CA ARG A 460 -10.92 -3.66 26.65
C ARG A 460 -11.40 -4.29 25.34
N PHE A 461 -11.13 -3.63 24.20
CA PHE A 461 -11.43 -4.17 22.87
C PHE A 461 -10.70 -5.50 22.62
N VAL A 462 -9.40 -5.54 22.89
CA VAL A 462 -8.61 -6.77 22.70
C VAL A 462 -9.05 -7.86 23.65
N ASP A 463 -9.24 -7.56 24.96
CA ASP A 463 -9.71 -8.52 25.95
C ASP A 463 -11.08 -9.10 25.55
N TYR A 464 -12.03 -8.25 25.09
CA TYR A 464 -13.35 -8.69 24.60
C TYR A 464 -13.21 -9.71 23.46
N TRP A 465 -12.42 -9.38 22.43
CA TRP A 465 -12.32 -10.24 21.25
C TRP A 465 -11.59 -11.56 21.53
N LYS A 466 -10.56 -11.55 22.35
CA LYS A 466 -9.88 -12.77 22.81
C LYS A 466 -10.82 -13.73 23.52
N GLU A 467 -11.77 -13.22 24.28
CA GLU A 467 -12.77 -14.03 24.99
C GLU A 467 -13.85 -14.58 24.04
N HIS A 468 -14.28 -13.78 23.04
CA HIS A 468 -15.48 -14.09 22.24
C HIS A 468 -15.19 -14.78 20.90
N ASP A 469 -13.99 -14.64 20.34
CA ASP A 469 -13.61 -15.28 19.08
C ASP A 469 -12.11 -15.59 18.99
N ASN A 470 -11.75 -16.85 19.14
CA ASN A 470 -10.37 -17.34 19.09
C ASN A 470 -9.91 -17.77 17.69
N ARG A 471 -10.71 -17.53 16.63
CA ARG A 471 -10.37 -17.93 15.27
C ARG A 471 -9.31 -17.04 14.63
N ARG A 472 -8.94 -15.90 15.22
CA ARG A 472 -7.98 -14.91 14.74
C ARG A 472 -7.23 -14.26 15.88
N VAL A 473 -6.28 -13.38 15.56
CA VAL A 473 -5.51 -12.61 16.54
C VAL A 473 -5.87 -11.13 16.51
N TYR A 474 -5.68 -10.45 17.64
CA TYR A 474 -6.19 -9.09 17.86
C TYR A 474 -5.13 -8.10 18.28
N THR A 475 -5.18 -6.90 17.70
CA THR A 475 -4.42 -5.73 18.13
C THR A 475 -5.36 -4.55 18.39
N GLY A 476 -5.00 -3.69 19.31
CA GLY A 476 -5.83 -2.54 19.65
C GLY A 476 -5.87 -1.48 18.57
N ALA A 477 -4.71 -1.14 17.99
CA ALA A 477 -4.62 -0.20 16.87
C ALA A 477 -3.29 -0.36 16.15
N SER A 478 -3.27 -0.02 14.86
CA SER A 478 -2.06 0.18 14.07
C SER A 478 -1.53 1.60 14.33
N VAL A 479 -0.26 1.76 14.74
CA VAL A 479 0.21 3.04 15.29
C VAL A 479 1.58 3.48 14.78
N GLY A 480 1.79 4.79 14.72
CA GLY A 480 3.08 5.43 14.48
C GLY A 480 4.08 5.18 15.61
N GLY A 481 5.34 5.57 15.39
CA GLY A 481 6.44 5.30 16.32
C GLY A 481 6.29 5.96 17.69
N SER A 482 5.69 7.16 17.75
CA SER A 482 5.50 7.95 18.97
C SER A 482 4.31 7.53 19.84
N TRP A 483 3.40 6.71 19.32
CA TRP A 483 2.25 6.21 20.09
C TRP A 483 2.69 5.25 21.20
N ALA A 484 1.94 5.23 22.31
CA ALA A 484 2.19 4.33 23.42
C ALA A 484 2.09 2.84 23.02
N TRP A 485 2.81 1.99 23.75
CA TRP A 485 2.65 0.53 23.63
C TRP A 485 1.32 0.10 24.23
N GLN A 486 0.71 -0.90 23.65
CA GLN A 486 -0.61 -1.43 24.02
C GLN A 486 -0.41 -2.76 24.75
N PRO A 487 -0.62 -2.81 26.06
CA PRO A 487 -0.16 -3.95 26.87
C PRO A 487 -0.95 -5.25 26.66
N LYS A 488 -2.18 -5.16 26.13
CA LYS A 488 -3.07 -6.30 25.93
C LYS A 488 -3.01 -6.93 24.55
N ASN A 489 -2.31 -6.29 23.63
CA ASN A 489 -2.18 -6.76 22.26
C ASN A 489 -1.62 -8.17 22.18
N GLU A 490 -2.18 -9.00 21.30
CA GLU A 490 -1.58 -10.28 20.94
C GLU A 490 -0.41 -10.09 19.98
N TYR A 491 -0.46 -9.06 19.13
CA TYR A 491 0.63 -8.64 18.24
C TYR A 491 0.62 -7.12 18.08
N HIS A 492 1.76 -6.55 17.75
CA HIS A 492 1.90 -5.11 17.56
C HIS A 492 2.01 -4.76 16.08
N VAL A 493 1.24 -3.77 15.63
CA VAL A 493 1.46 -3.06 14.37
C VAL A 493 1.96 -1.66 14.72
N LYS A 494 3.28 -1.45 14.61
CA LYS A 494 3.89 -0.20 15.10
C LYS A 494 5.07 0.23 14.24
N ALA A 495 5.15 1.53 13.94
CA ALA A 495 6.34 2.12 13.33
C ALA A 495 7.47 2.30 14.35
N GLY A 496 8.65 2.71 13.89
CA GLY A 496 9.84 3.00 14.72
C GLY A 496 10.95 1.95 14.63
N VAL A 497 10.66 0.77 14.06
CA VAL A 497 11.66 -0.27 13.78
C VAL A 497 11.66 -0.54 12.27
N ARG A 498 12.10 0.45 11.50
CA ARG A 498 12.10 0.44 10.03
C ARG A 498 13.11 1.45 9.48
N GLY A 499 13.28 1.46 8.15
CA GLY A 499 14.01 2.48 7.41
C GLY A 499 15.51 2.22 7.32
N LEU A 500 16.18 3.21 6.76
CA LEU A 500 17.61 3.23 6.47
C LEU A 500 18.26 4.49 7.07
N ASP A 501 17.85 4.88 8.27
CA ASP A 501 18.25 6.16 8.89
C ASP A 501 19.76 6.30 9.07
N GLU A 502 20.48 5.21 9.26
CA GLU A 502 21.93 5.17 9.39
C GLU A 502 22.61 5.70 8.11
N TRP A 503 22.04 5.42 6.94
CA TRP A 503 22.57 5.89 5.63
C TRP A 503 22.52 7.41 5.45
N ARG A 504 21.84 8.13 6.33
CA ARG A 504 21.90 9.60 6.33
C ARG A 504 23.27 10.13 6.77
N ARG A 505 24.04 9.31 7.52
CA ARG A 505 25.30 9.73 8.14
C ARG A 505 26.48 8.78 7.88
N GLN A 506 26.18 7.54 7.51
CA GLN A 506 27.17 6.47 7.32
C GLN A 506 27.05 5.89 5.92
N VAL A 507 28.19 5.51 5.36
CA VAL A 507 28.24 4.80 4.07
C VAL A 507 27.33 3.57 4.11
N PRO A 508 26.56 3.32 3.04
CA PRO A 508 25.68 2.17 2.99
C PRO A 508 26.41 0.83 3.24
N GLU A 509 25.77 0.00 4.01
CA GLU A 509 26.20 -1.36 4.34
C GLU A 509 24.96 -2.25 4.52
N SER A 510 25.14 -3.57 4.56
CA SER A 510 24.03 -4.51 4.75
C SER A 510 24.22 -5.45 5.95
N THR A 511 25.09 -5.10 6.89
CA THR A 511 25.32 -5.88 8.12
C THR A 511 24.31 -5.59 9.22
N TYR A 512 23.71 -4.41 9.22
CA TYR A 512 22.76 -3.95 10.24
C TYR A 512 21.44 -4.74 10.20
N ASP A 513 20.89 -5.00 11.39
CA ASP A 513 19.53 -5.49 11.60
C ASP A 513 18.85 -4.78 12.78
N PHE A 514 17.57 -5.00 12.99
CA PHE A 514 16.79 -4.33 14.02
C PHE A 514 16.75 -5.06 15.37
N ARG A 515 17.55 -6.08 15.56
CA ARG A 515 17.55 -6.94 16.76
C ARG A 515 17.56 -6.14 18.07
N ALA A 516 18.46 -5.16 18.19
CA ALA A 516 18.61 -4.35 19.39
C ALA A 516 17.35 -3.49 19.68
N ARG A 517 16.59 -3.10 18.66
CA ARG A 517 15.36 -2.31 18.82
C ARG A 517 14.15 -3.18 19.24
N LEU A 518 14.25 -4.50 19.12
CA LEU A 518 13.18 -5.46 19.43
C LEU A 518 13.44 -6.27 20.71
N ASP A 519 14.55 -6.08 21.40
CA ASP A 519 14.95 -6.90 22.56
C ASP A 519 13.89 -6.96 23.68
N THR A 520 13.14 -5.90 23.88
CA THR A 520 12.10 -5.80 24.92
C THR A 520 10.71 -6.24 24.46
N VAL A 521 10.51 -6.43 23.17
CA VAL A 521 9.22 -6.82 22.59
C VAL A 521 9.04 -8.33 22.72
N ARG A 522 7.91 -8.77 23.26
CA ARG A 522 7.64 -10.20 23.52
C ARG A 522 6.57 -10.78 22.61
N GLN A 523 5.70 -9.95 22.08
CA GLN A 523 4.67 -10.32 21.11
C GLN A 523 5.19 -10.17 19.66
N PRO A 524 4.55 -10.80 18.67
CA PRO A 524 4.85 -10.57 17.27
C PRO A 524 4.83 -9.08 16.93
N PHE A 525 5.89 -8.62 16.27
CA PHE A 525 6.03 -7.24 15.82
C PHE A 525 5.88 -7.17 14.30
N VAL A 526 4.90 -6.42 13.85
CA VAL A 526 4.67 -6.09 12.44
C VAL A 526 4.99 -4.61 12.23
N CYS A 527 5.88 -4.33 11.31
CA CYS A 527 6.20 -2.94 10.96
C CYS A 527 5.00 -2.24 10.34
N HIS A 528 4.57 -1.17 10.96
CA HIS A 528 3.54 -0.28 10.45
C HIS A 528 4.10 0.62 9.35
N GLU A 529 3.52 0.56 8.15
CA GLU A 529 3.85 1.44 7.02
C GLU A 529 5.35 1.48 6.69
N ALA A 530 5.95 0.31 6.48
CA ALA A 530 7.34 0.19 6.06
C ALA A 530 7.57 0.85 4.69
N GLY A 531 8.81 1.25 4.42
CA GLY A 531 9.21 1.86 3.16
C GLY A 531 8.97 3.36 3.16
N GLN A 532 7.95 3.82 2.47
CA GLN A 532 7.67 5.25 2.24
C GLN A 532 8.72 5.96 1.37
N TRP A 533 9.45 5.19 0.54
CA TRP A 533 10.41 5.70 -0.43
C TRP A 533 9.66 6.18 -1.67
N CYS A 534 9.88 7.42 -2.10
CA CYS A 534 9.17 8.00 -3.23
C CYS A 534 9.94 7.85 -4.53
N ALA A 535 9.19 7.68 -5.63
CA ALA A 535 9.65 7.91 -6.98
C ALA A 535 8.99 9.17 -7.57
N PHE A 536 9.55 9.72 -8.64
CA PHE A 536 8.93 10.82 -9.39
C PHE A 536 7.63 10.34 -10.04
N PRO A 537 6.59 11.21 -10.19
CA PRO A 537 5.30 10.80 -10.75
C PRO A 537 5.38 10.22 -12.16
N ASP A 538 4.64 9.15 -12.42
CA ASP A 538 4.31 8.74 -13.80
C ASP A 538 3.22 9.67 -14.36
N LEU A 539 3.64 10.70 -15.08
CA LEU A 539 2.70 11.67 -15.63
C LEU A 539 1.82 11.08 -16.74
N GLU A 540 2.16 9.93 -17.31
CA GLU A 540 1.37 9.27 -18.35
C GLU A 540 0.18 8.48 -17.75
N GLU A 541 0.21 8.13 -16.46
CA GLU A 541 -0.91 7.46 -15.81
C GLU A 541 -2.18 8.33 -15.77
N THR A 542 -2.06 9.65 -15.95
CA THR A 542 -3.22 10.57 -15.97
C THR A 542 -4.30 10.14 -16.96
N ARG A 543 -3.95 9.41 -18.01
CA ARG A 543 -4.88 8.86 -19.00
C ARG A 543 -5.79 7.76 -18.43
N GLN A 544 -5.41 7.14 -17.30
CA GLN A 544 -6.15 6.06 -16.66
C GLN A 544 -7.27 6.60 -15.72
N TYR A 545 -7.24 7.87 -15.34
CA TYR A 545 -8.22 8.50 -14.46
C TYR A 545 -9.52 8.87 -15.23
N THR A 546 -10.20 7.84 -15.73
CA THR A 546 -11.42 7.98 -16.54
C THR A 546 -12.70 8.03 -15.72
N GLY A 547 -12.61 7.73 -14.43
CA GLY A 547 -13.75 7.64 -13.51
C GLY A 547 -14.08 8.93 -12.77
N VAL A 548 -14.48 8.76 -11.50
CA VAL A 548 -15.01 9.83 -10.64
C VAL A 548 -13.95 10.78 -10.10
N TYR A 549 -12.66 10.38 -10.11
CA TYR A 549 -11.54 11.24 -9.75
C TYR A 549 -10.69 11.60 -10.96
N LYS A 550 -10.10 12.81 -10.93
CA LYS A 550 -9.13 13.32 -11.92
C LYS A 550 -7.81 13.62 -11.24
N ALA A 551 -6.71 13.30 -11.91
CA ALA A 551 -5.36 13.56 -11.45
C ALA A 551 -4.91 15.00 -11.75
N THR A 552 -5.65 16.00 -11.25
CA THR A 552 -5.33 17.42 -11.50
C THR A 552 -4.04 17.85 -10.82
N ASN A 553 -3.65 17.20 -9.72
CA ASN A 553 -2.33 17.33 -9.10
C ASN A 553 -1.20 16.96 -10.10
N PHE A 554 -1.32 15.88 -10.85
CA PHE A 554 -0.33 15.48 -11.87
C PHE A 554 -0.26 16.48 -13.03
N GLU A 555 -1.39 17.11 -13.38
CA GLU A 555 -1.38 18.19 -14.37
C GLU A 555 -0.58 19.40 -13.87
N ILE A 556 -0.64 19.71 -12.56
CA ILE A 556 0.18 20.76 -11.94
C ILE A 556 1.66 20.39 -12.03
N PHE A 557 2.02 19.14 -11.69
CA PHE A 557 3.41 18.66 -11.75
C PHE A 557 3.96 18.69 -13.17
N ARG A 558 3.17 18.30 -14.15
CA ARG A 558 3.52 18.40 -15.59
C ARG A 558 3.78 19.85 -15.99
N GLN A 559 2.92 20.78 -15.53
CA GLN A 559 3.09 22.19 -15.83
C GLN A 559 4.37 22.77 -15.22
N LEU A 560 4.70 22.39 -13.97
CA LEU A 560 5.94 22.81 -13.32
C LEU A 560 7.19 22.36 -14.09
N LEU A 561 7.20 21.11 -14.58
CA LEU A 561 8.27 20.63 -15.45
C LEU A 561 8.39 21.46 -16.74
N ASN A 562 7.25 21.75 -17.38
CA ASN A 562 7.22 22.55 -18.59
C ASN A 562 7.74 23.98 -18.36
N ASP A 563 7.31 24.60 -17.26
CA ASP A 563 7.71 25.96 -16.89
C ASP A 563 9.25 26.06 -16.67
N HIS A 564 9.89 24.97 -16.24
CA HIS A 564 11.34 24.89 -16.05
C HIS A 564 12.12 24.27 -17.25
N GLY A 565 11.46 24.09 -18.41
CA GLY A 565 12.11 23.54 -19.62
C GLY A 565 12.56 22.08 -19.46
N MET A 566 11.82 21.28 -18.71
CA MET A 566 12.14 19.87 -18.42
C MET A 566 11.02 18.90 -18.83
N ALA A 567 10.14 19.29 -19.76
CA ALA A 567 9.02 18.46 -20.18
C ALA A 567 9.41 17.02 -20.59
N GLU A 568 10.54 16.89 -21.30
CA GLU A 568 11.05 15.59 -21.78
C GLU A 568 11.74 14.76 -20.70
N MET A 569 11.94 15.32 -19.51
CA MET A 569 12.64 14.65 -18.43
C MET A 569 11.72 13.77 -17.58
N SER A 570 10.38 13.90 -17.68
CA SER A 570 9.46 13.24 -16.77
C SER A 570 9.64 11.73 -16.70
N GLN A 571 9.73 11.06 -17.85
CA GLN A 571 9.95 9.60 -17.91
C GLN A 571 11.34 9.19 -17.41
N ARG A 572 12.36 10.01 -17.69
CA ARG A 572 13.72 9.76 -17.20
C ARG A 572 13.82 9.91 -15.68
N PHE A 573 13.14 10.92 -15.13
CA PHE A 573 13.07 11.13 -13.69
C PHE A 573 12.30 10.00 -13.00
N LEU A 574 11.17 9.54 -13.58
CA LEU A 574 10.45 8.38 -13.09
C LEU A 574 11.35 7.15 -13.01
N LEU A 575 12.02 6.80 -14.11
CA LEU A 575 12.85 5.59 -14.16
C LEU A 575 14.05 5.68 -13.21
N ALA A 576 14.75 6.82 -13.17
CA ALA A 576 15.93 7.00 -12.33
C ALA A 576 15.57 7.00 -10.83
N SER A 577 14.54 7.75 -10.43
CA SER A 577 14.07 7.78 -9.04
C SER A 577 13.43 6.46 -8.63
N GLY A 578 12.77 5.76 -9.57
CA GLY A 578 12.20 4.44 -9.34
C GLY A 578 13.27 3.38 -9.04
N LYS A 579 14.41 3.39 -9.75
CA LYS A 579 15.55 2.51 -9.43
C LYS A 579 16.10 2.76 -8.01
N LEU A 580 16.21 4.02 -7.61
CA LEU A 580 16.61 4.37 -6.23
C LEU A 580 15.54 3.91 -5.21
N GLN A 581 14.26 4.08 -5.52
CA GLN A 581 13.16 3.60 -4.68
C GLN A 581 13.29 2.09 -4.43
N VAL A 582 13.48 1.30 -5.49
CA VAL A 582 13.65 -0.17 -5.39
C VAL A 582 14.88 -0.52 -4.58
N LEU A 583 16.01 0.18 -4.77
CA LEU A 583 17.23 -0.01 -4.00
C LEU A 583 16.98 0.18 -2.49
N CYS A 584 16.23 1.23 -2.13
CA CYS A 584 15.86 1.49 -0.73
C CYS A 584 14.93 0.41 -0.19
N TYR A 585 13.89 0.00 -0.93
CA TYR A 585 12.99 -1.08 -0.53
C TYR A 585 13.71 -2.40 -0.34
N LYS A 586 14.57 -2.78 -1.29
CA LYS A 586 15.38 -3.98 -1.20
C LYS A 586 16.16 -4.02 0.11
N ASN A 587 16.90 -2.96 0.42
CA ASN A 587 17.74 -2.91 1.61
C ASN A 587 16.92 -2.86 2.91
N GLU A 588 15.78 -2.19 2.95
CA GLU A 588 14.91 -2.17 4.11
C GLU A 588 14.22 -3.52 4.33
N ILE A 589 13.68 -4.15 3.30
CA ILE A 589 13.04 -5.48 3.38
C ILE A 589 14.07 -6.54 3.78
N GLU A 590 15.25 -6.56 3.16
CA GLU A 590 16.33 -7.48 3.55
C GLU A 590 16.78 -7.26 5.00
N ARG A 591 16.83 -6.00 5.47
CA ARG A 591 17.15 -5.68 6.87
C ARG A 591 16.10 -6.25 7.83
N ILE A 592 14.83 -6.18 7.47
CA ILE A 592 13.73 -6.80 8.22
C ILE A 592 13.90 -8.33 8.22
N LEU A 593 14.13 -8.92 7.06
CA LEU A 593 14.30 -10.38 6.90
C LEU A 593 15.54 -10.92 7.65
N ARG A 594 16.62 -10.13 7.77
CA ARG A 594 17.81 -10.48 8.57
C ARG A 594 17.58 -10.38 10.08
N THR A 595 16.53 -9.71 10.51
CA THR A 595 16.24 -9.51 11.94
C THR A 595 15.53 -10.73 12.49
N PRO A 596 16.13 -11.46 13.43
CA PRO A 596 15.50 -12.63 14.03
C PRO A 596 14.16 -12.30 14.68
N ASP A 597 13.18 -13.17 14.50
CA ASP A 597 11.85 -13.04 15.09
C ASP A 597 11.12 -11.72 14.77
N TYR A 598 11.38 -11.16 13.61
CA TYR A 598 10.61 -10.05 13.06
C TYR A 598 9.37 -10.63 12.36
N ALA A 599 8.17 -10.44 12.94
CA ALA A 599 6.99 -11.18 12.52
C ALA A 599 6.37 -10.72 11.20
N GLY A 600 6.69 -9.52 10.73
CA GLY A 600 6.20 -9.06 9.45
C GLY A 600 6.30 -7.55 9.25
N TYR A 601 5.96 -7.13 8.05
CA TYR A 601 5.86 -5.72 7.67
C TYR A 601 4.63 -5.47 6.81
N GLN A 602 4.17 -4.24 6.83
CA GLN A 602 3.12 -3.71 5.98
C GLN A 602 3.72 -2.50 5.25
N LEU A 603 4.01 -2.62 3.96
CA LEU A 603 4.42 -1.47 3.15
C LEU A 603 3.33 -0.40 3.21
N LEU A 604 3.66 0.88 3.23
CA LEU A 604 2.65 1.96 3.11
C LEU A 604 1.79 1.75 1.87
N GLY A 605 2.38 1.31 0.77
CA GLY A 605 1.69 0.84 -0.41
C GLY A 605 2.62 0.08 -1.35
N LEU A 606 2.19 -1.08 -1.83
CA LEU A 606 2.77 -1.69 -3.03
C LEU A 606 2.39 -0.86 -4.27
N ASN A 607 1.26 -0.19 -4.21
CA ASN A 607 0.81 0.80 -5.17
C ASN A 607 0.92 2.22 -4.60
N ASP A 608 0.92 3.21 -5.48
CA ASP A 608 0.88 4.60 -5.09
C ASP A 608 -0.37 4.93 -4.30
N TYR A 609 -0.23 5.83 -3.35
CA TYR A 609 -1.31 6.33 -2.53
C TYR A 609 -1.47 7.84 -2.75
N SER A 610 -2.45 8.21 -3.56
CA SER A 610 -2.72 9.62 -3.90
C SER A 610 -3.58 10.34 -2.86
N GLY A 611 -4.09 9.66 -1.86
CA GLY A 611 -4.99 10.19 -0.83
C GLY A 611 -4.31 10.95 0.30
N GLN A 612 -2.99 10.99 0.38
CA GLN A 612 -2.24 11.77 1.37
C GLN A 612 -1.08 12.51 0.71
N GLY A 613 -1.33 13.72 0.19
CA GLY A 613 -0.26 14.56 -0.33
C GLY A 613 0.45 13.96 -1.54
N THR A 614 -0.21 13.12 -2.32
CA THR A 614 0.36 12.41 -3.47
C THR A 614 1.56 11.57 -3.05
N ALA A 615 1.33 10.58 -2.19
CA ALA A 615 2.35 9.65 -1.73
C ALA A 615 2.70 8.61 -2.81
N LEU A 616 3.72 8.88 -3.60
CA LEU A 616 4.17 8.06 -4.73
C LEU A 616 5.19 7.01 -4.26
N VAL A 617 4.73 6.14 -3.36
CA VAL A 617 5.57 5.18 -2.64
C VAL A 617 5.58 3.77 -3.24
N GLY A 618 4.67 3.48 -4.16
CA GLY A 618 4.54 2.15 -4.76
C GLY A 618 5.45 1.96 -6.00
N PRO A 619 5.98 0.75 -6.22
CA PRO A 619 6.49 0.35 -7.53
C PRO A 619 5.36 0.20 -8.56
N LEU A 620 4.12 0.07 -8.11
CA LEU A 620 2.91 0.08 -8.92
C LEU A 620 2.20 1.44 -8.80
N ASN A 621 1.47 1.83 -9.85
CA ASN A 621 0.60 2.98 -9.78
C ASN A 621 -0.70 2.66 -8.99
N VAL A 622 -1.56 3.65 -8.79
CA VAL A 622 -2.81 3.50 -8.02
C VAL A 622 -3.77 2.43 -8.59
N PHE A 623 -3.61 2.06 -9.86
CA PHE A 623 -4.39 1.01 -10.54
C PHE A 623 -3.74 -0.38 -10.47
N PHE A 624 -2.70 -0.56 -9.64
CA PHE A 624 -1.90 -1.78 -9.53
C PHE A 624 -1.19 -2.17 -10.84
N ARG A 625 -0.77 -1.19 -11.64
CA ARG A 625 0.02 -1.40 -12.86
C ARG A 625 1.47 -1.00 -12.65
N GLU A 626 2.38 -1.73 -13.26
CA GLU A 626 3.82 -1.48 -13.23
C GLU A 626 4.16 -0.10 -13.83
N LYS A 627 5.10 0.60 -13.19
CA LYS A 627 5.63 1.89 -13.65
C LYS A 627 6.88 1.75 -14.54
N GLY A 628 7.34 0.52 -14.81
CA GLY A 628 8.37 0.19 -15.79
C GLY A 628 9.83 0.23 -15.32
N TYR A 629 10.10 0.42 -14.03
CA TYR A 629 11.47 0.42 -13.50
C TYR A 629 11.83 -0.81 -12.65
N VAL A 630 10.87 -1.67 -12.36
CA VAL A 630 11.07 -2.97 -11.69
C VAL A 630 9.97 -3.94 -12.12
N THR A 631 10.31 -5.20 -12.28
CA THR A 631 9.36 -6.29 -12.51
C THR A 631 9.02 -7.00 -11.20
N ALA A 632 7.91 -7.75 -11.21
CA ALA A 632 7.53 -8.60 -10.08
C ALA A 632 8.62 -9.66 -9.77
N GLU A 633 9.31 -10.18 -10.78
CA GLU A 633 10.37 -11.16 -10.64
C GLU A 633 11.60 -10.58 -9.93
N GLU A 634 12.06 -9.39 -10.37
CA GLU A 634 13.16 -8.65 -9.70
C GLU A 634 12.80 -8.32 -8.24
N TRP A 635 11.58 -7.90 -7.97
CA TRP A 635 11.12 -7.61 -6.61
C TRP A 635 11.10 -8.87 -5.72
N ARG A 636 10.70 -10.00 -6.27
CA ARG A 636 10.66 -11.26 -5.52
C ARG A 636 12.02 -11.80 -5.11
N GLU A 637 13.12 -11.37 -5.70
CA GLU A 637 14.46 -11.76 -5.26
C GLU A 637 14.71 -11.41 -3.78
N PHE A 638 14.13 -10.30 -3.30
CA PHE A 638 14.26 -9.83 -1.92
C PHE A 638 12.94 -9.82 -1.13
N CYS A 639 11.83 -10.24 -1.73
CA CYS A 639 10.51 -10.25 -1.13
C CYS A 639 9.77 -11.56 -1.45
N GLY A 640 10.27 -12.69 -0.95
CA GLY A 640 9.68 -14.00 -1.17
C GLY A 640 9.55 -14.81 0.12
N PRO A 641 8.87 -15.97 0.07
CA PRO A 641 8.79 -16.86 1.23
C PRO A 641 10.15 -17.49 1.57
N ILE A 642 11.03 -17.63 0.59
CA ILE A 642 12.43 -18.07 0.77
C ILE A 642 13.30 -17.01 0.11
N THR A 643 14.17 -16.38 0.88
CA THR A 643 14.99 -15.25 0.42
C THR A 643 16.44 -15.43 0.90
N LEU A 644 17.39 -15.36 -0.05
CA LEU A 644 18.81 -15.25 0.26
C LEU A 644 19.15 -13.82 0.68
N LEU A 645 19.93 -13.69 1.72
CA LEU A 645 20.34 -12.40 2.30
C LEU A 645 21.86 -12.35 2.39
N CYS A 646 22.44 -11.18 2.17
CA CYS A 646 23.88 -10.96 2.25
C CYS A 646 24.21 -9.84 3.25
N ARG A 647 25.22 -10.07 4.09
CA ARG A 647 25.79 -9.05 4.94
C ARG A 647 27.13 -8.60 4.36
N LEU A 648 27.14 -7.38 3.81
CA LEU A 648 28.33 -6.72 3.27
C LEU A 648 28.65 -5.48 4.11
N PRO A 649 29.90 -5.30 4.56
CA PRO A 649 30.31 -4.13 5.36
C PRO A 649 30.37 -2.85 4.54
N LYS A 650 30.45 -2.95 3.22
CA LYS A 650 30.45 -1.84 2.25
C LYS A 650 30.14 -2.35 0.85
N PHE A 651 29.91 -1.46 -0.10
CA PHE A 651 29.64 -1.78 -1.50
C PHE A 651 30.74 -1.26 -2.47
N THR A 652 31.71 -0.49 -1.96
CA THR A 652 32.80 0.07 -2.76
C THR A 652 34.15 -0.38 -2.23
N TYR A 653 35.03 -0.82 -3.12
CA TYR A 653 36.29 -1.48 -2.77
C TYR A 653 37.45 -0.95 -3.62
N TRP A 654 38.65 -0.96 -3.03
CA TRP A 654 39.87 -0.99 -3.80
C TRP A 654 40.16 -2.40 -4.31
N ASN A 655 40.84 -2.52 -5.45
CA ASN A 655 41.14 -3.83 -6.03
C ASN A 655 42.17 -4.65 -5.24
N ASP A 656 42.90 -4.08 -4.30
CA ASP A 656 43.80 -4.80 -3.38
C ASP A 656 43.10 -5.28 -2.10
N GLU A 657 41.82 -5.03 -1.97
CA GLU A 657 40.99 -5.52 -0.87
C GLU A 657 40.36 -6.89 -1.20
N ASN A 658 39.72 -7.48 -0.19
CA ASN A 658 38.86 -8.63 -0.36
C ASN A 658 37.39 -8.21 -0.21
N LEU A 659 36.54 -8.71 -1.11
CA LEU A 659 35.08 -8.68 -0.94
C LEU A 659 34.71 -9.79 0.07
N SER A 660 34.43 -9.41 1.30
CA SER A 660 34.07 -10.31 2.38
C SER A 660 32.65 -10.08 2.83
N GLY A 661 31.94 -11.16 3.14
CA GLY A 661 30.57 -11.10 3.63
C GLY A 661 30.08 -12.41 4.17
N SER A 662 28.80 -12.45 4.51
CA SER A 662 28.10 -13.68 4.89
C SER A 662 26.73 -13.77 4.23
N LEU A 663 26.32 -15.01 3.93
CA LEU A 663 25.01 -15.34 3.41
C LEU A 663 24.12 -15.94 4.50
N GLU A 664 22.85 -15.59 4.47
CA GLU A 664 21.80 -16.12 5.33
C GLU A 664 20.59 -16.49 4.48
N VAL A 665 19.75 -17.40 4.95
CA VAL A 665 18.49 -17.78 4.30
C VAL A 665 17.34 -17.43 5.23
N SER A 666 16.46 -16.55 4.79
CA SER A 666 15.15 -16.35 5.42
C SER A 666 14.19 -17.36 4.82
N ASN A 667 13.74 -18.35 5.60
CA ASN A 667 12.84 -19.40 5.14
C ASN A 667 11.51 -19.37 5.90
N PHE A 668 10.47 -18.95 5.20
CA PHE A 668 9.05 -19.01 5.58
C PHE A 668 8.23 -19.75 4.49
N GLY A 669 8.88 -20.67 3.78
CA GLY A 669 8.24 -21.54 2.80
C GLY A 669 7.37 -22.64 3.42
N ARG A 670 7.08 -23.69 2.67
CA ARG A 670 6.22 -24.82 3.12
C ARG A 670 6.82 -25.63 4.25
N GLY A 671 8.15 -25.65 4.36
CA GLY A 671 8.88 -26.43 5.37
C GLY A 671 10.38 -26.15 5.32
N GLU A 672 11.14 -26.95 6.06
CA GLU A 672 12.59 -26.92 6.01
C GLU A 672 13.11 -27.22 4.61
N ILE A 673 14.28 -26.65 4.28
CA ILE A 673 14.93 -26.91 3.00
C ILE A 673 15.88 -28.10 3.15
N GLU A 674 15.54 -29.18 2.47
CA GLU A 674 16.34 -30.39 2.43
C GLU A 674 17.41 -30.29 1.32
N ASN A 675 18.62 -30.78 1.60
CA ASN A 675 19.77 -30.78 0.68
C ASN A 675 20.04 -29.38 0.06
N PRO A 676 20.15 -28.32 0.88
CA PRO A 676 20.39 -26.99 0.35
C PRO A 676 21.76 -26.90 -0.33
N ASN A 677 21.80 -26.35 -1.53
CA ASN A 677 23.04 -25.99 -2.23
C ASN A 677 23.02 -24.51 -2.55
N VAL A 678 24.01 -23.76 -2.09
CA VAL A 678 24.16 -22.34 -2.38
C VAL A 678 25.34 -22.12 -3.30
N VAL A 679 25.09 -21.55 -4.45
CA VAL A 679 26.11 -21.12 -5.40
C VAL A 679 26.26 -19.61 -5.32
N LEU A 680 27.49 -19.12 -5.16
CA LEU A 680 27.86 -17.72 -5.13
C LEU A 680 28.73 -17.39 -6.33
N SER A 681 28.30 -16.46 -7.19
CA SER A 681 29.02 -16.03 -8.37
C SER A 681 29.32 -14.52 -8.32
N LEU A 682 30.51 -14.13 -8.72
CA LEU A 682 30.87 -12.74 -9.00
C LEU A 682 30.88 -12.54 -10.51
N LEU A 683 30.11 -11.58 -11.00
CA LEU A 683 29.84 -11.31 -12.42
C LEU A 683 30.36 -9.93 -12.83
N ASP A 684 30.90 -9.83 -14.01
CA ASP A 684 31.16 -8.58 -14.73
C ASP A 684 30.21 -8.53 -15.95
N GLY A 685 29.12 -7.76 -15.80
CA GLY A 685 27.96 -7.87 -16.65
C GLY A 685 27.39 -9.30 -16.63
N GLU A 686 27.35 -9.96 -17.79
CA GLU A 686 26.89 -11.36 -17.89
C GLU A 686 28.02 -12.39 -17.68
N LYS A 687 29.27 -11.95 -17.66
CA LYS A 687 30.43 -12.82 -17.57
C LYS A 687 30.72 -13.22 -16.13
N GLU A 688 30.64 -14.52 -15.82
CA GLU A 688 31.04 -15.04 -14.51
C GLU A 688 32.58 -15.04 -14.41
N ILE A 689 33.13 -14.29 -13.45
CA ILE A 689 34.57 -14.17 -13.20
C ILE A 689 35.05 -15.05 -12.04
N LYS A 690 34.18 -15.32 -11.07
CA LYS A 690 34.41 -16.24 -9.94
C LYS A 690 33.14 -16.99 -9.62
N ARG A 691 33.29 -18.27 -9.21
CA ARG A 691 32.18 -19.13 -8.78
C ARG A 691 32.59 -19.97 -7.58
N TYR A 692 31.74 -20.06 -6.60
CA TYR A 692 31.89 -20.86 -5.39
C TYR A 692 30.62 -21.69 -5.17
N GLU A 693 30.78 -22.98 -4.89
CA GLU A 693 29.66 -23.90 -4.65
C GLU A 693 29.67 -24.36 -3.19
N GLY A 694 28.49 -24.67 -2.66
CA GLY A 694 28.35 -25.15 -1.28
C GLY A 694 28.67 -24.10 -0.22
N VAL A 695 28.43 -22.81 -0.52
CA VAL A 695 28.65 -21.71 0.44
C VAL A 695 27.66 -21.81 1.59
N THR A 696 28.16 -22.05 2.80
CA THR A 696 27.29 -22.30 3.97
C THR A 696 27.02 -21.06 4.81
N SER A 697 27.93 -20.09 4.85
CA SER A 697 27.77 -18.88 5.67
C SER A 697 28.63 -17.71 5.20
N SER A 698 29.94 -17.73 5.42
CA SER A 698 30.84 -16.61 5.09
C SER A 698 31.65 -16.89 3.83
N PHE A 699 32.04 -15.83 3.16
CA PHE A 699 32.88 -15.88 1.98
C PHE A 699 33.93 -14.75 1.97
N VAL A 700 35.03 -15.00 1.24
CA VAL A 700 36.08 -14.03 0.97
C VAL A 700 36.50 -14.19 -0.48
N ILE A 701 36.36 -13.11 -1.27
CA ILE A 701 36.70 -13.10 -2.70
C ILE A 701 37.80 -12.05 -2.91
N PRO A 702 39.02 -12.46 -3.26
CA PRO A 702 40.10 -11.52 -3.62
C PRO A 702 39.74 -10.72 -4.87
N LEU A 703 39.97 -9.39 -4.82
CA LEU A 703 39.67 -8.48 -5.92
C LEU A 703 40.91 -8.08 -6.74
N SER A 704 42.09 -8.61 -6.41
CA SER A 704 43.38 -8.23 -7.01
C SER A 704 43.49 -8.49 -8.52
N GLU A 705 42.64 -9.32 -9.07
CA GLU A 705 42.55 -9.58 -10.51
C GLU A 705 41.81 -8.50 -11.31
N ILE A 706 41.04 -7.65 -10.63
CA ILE A 706 40.30 -6.54 -11.23
C ILE A 706 41.29 -5.37 -11.44
N LYS A 707 41.59 -5.04 -12.69
CA LYS A 707 42.59 -4.02 -13.02
C LYS A 707 42.00 -2.71 -13.51
N GLU A 708 40.72 -2.75 -13.97
CA GLU A 708 39.98 -1.59 -14.44
C GLU A 708 38.84 -1.27 -13.50
N PRO A 709 38.39 -0.01 -13.45
CA PRO A 709 37.17 0.33 -12.71
C PRO A 709 35.99 -0.52 -13.16
N GLY A 710 35.27 -1.19 -12.23
CA GLY A 710 34.21 -2.11 -12.58
C GLY A 710 33.02 -2.05 -11.61
N LYS A 711 31.80 -2.14 -12.17
CA LYS A 711 30.60 -2.52 -11.47
C LYS A 711 30.45 -4.03 -11.58
N LEU A 712 30.53 -4.72 -10.48
CA LEU A 712 30.40 -6.18 -10.41
C LEU A 712 29.13 -6.57 -9.68
N THR A 713 28.52 -7.70 -10.09
CA THR A 713 27.33 -8.23 -9.43
C THR A 713 27.68 -9.51 -8.66
N LEU A 714 27.47 -9.47 -7.36
CA LEU A 714 27.52 -10.65 -6.49
C LEU A 714 26.15 -11.32 -6.53
N ARG A 715 26.05 -12.51 -7.13
CA ARG A 715 24.80 -13.29 -7.25
C ARG A 715 24.86 -14.55 -6.41
N ALA A 716 23.85 -14.78 -5.58
CA ALA A 716 23.70 -16.02 -4.83
C ALA A 716 22.44 -16.76 -5.28
N THR A 717 22.54 -18.07 -5.49
CA THR A 717 21.42 -18.93 -5.87
C THR A 717 21.37 -20.13 -4.91
N LEU A 718 20.23 -20.31 -4.26
CA LEU A 718 19.88 -21.46 -3.44
C LEU A 718 19.03 -22.43 -4.26
N THR A 719 19.34 -23.71 -4.17
CA THR A 719 18.48 -24.80 -4.66
C THR A 719 18.35 -25.86 -3.57
N GLY A 720 17.26 -26.61 -3.56
CA GLY A 720 16.97 -27.67 -2.59
C GLY A 720 15.57 -28.24 -2.78
N GLN A 721 15.09 -28.95 -1.77
CA GLN A 721 13.72 -29.46 -1.70
C GLN A 721 13.04 -28.97 -0.42
N SER A 722 11.74 -28.69 -0.48
CA SER A 722 10.92 -28.36 0.68
C SER A 722 9.54 -28.97 0.52
N ALA A 723 9.10 -29.73 1.52
CA ALA A 723 7.83 -30.46 1.49
C ALA A 723 7.65 -31.33 0.21
N GLY A 724 8.76 -31.93 -0.28
CA GLY A 724 8.76 -32.79 -1.48
C GLY A 724 8.74 -32.04 -2.82
N GLU A 725 8.82 -30.72 -2.83
CA GLU A 725 8.89 -29.89 -4.04
C GLU A 725 10.29 -29.25 -4.19
N ASN A 726 10.75 -29.09 -5.42
CA ASN A 726 11.99 -28.38 -5.69
C ASN A 726 11.78 -26.88 -5.40
N VAL A 727 12.73 -26.31 -4.65
CA VAL A 727 12.77 -24.87 -4.36
C VAL A 727 14.02 -24.24 -4.92
N SER A 728 13.88 -23.01 -5.39
CA SER A 728 14.98 -22.17 -5.85
C SER A 728 14.73 -20.71 -5.43
N SER A 729 15.79 -20.06 -4.98
CA SER A 729 15.77 -18.61 -4.67
C SER A 729 17.08 -17.99 -5.15
N THR A 730 16.99 -16.85 -5.80
CA THR A 730 18.16 -16.08 -6.28
C THR A 730 18.07 -14.66 -5.76
N ASN A 731 19.20 -14.08 -5.38
CA ASN A 731 19.32 -12.68 -5.03
C ASN A 731 20.69 -12.15 -5.47
N HIS A 732 20.84 -10.83 -5.62
CA HIS A 732 22.08 -10.23 -6.07
C HIS A 732 22.36 -8.87 -5.39
N TRP A 733 23.62 -8.47 -5.37
CA TRP A 733 24.10 -7.20 -4.80
C TRP A 733 25.21 -6.67 -5.70
N ASP A 734 25.10 -5.40 -6.11
CA ASP A 734 26.14 -4.74 -6.89
C ASP A 734 27.23 -4.19 -5.98
N VAL A 735 28.49 -4.33 -6.42
CA VAL A 735 29.67 -3.79 -5.76
C VAL A 735 30.56 -3.11 -6.79
N TRP A 736 31.26 -2.04 -6.38
CA TRP A 736 32.18 -1.30 -7.24
C TRP A 736 33.61 -1.49 -6.81
N VAL A 737 34.49 -1.75 -7.77
CA VAL A 737 35.90 -2.03 -7.54
C VAL A 737 36.76 -1.06 -8.35
N TYR A 738 37.67 -0.41 -7.69
CA TYR A 738 38.57 0.58 -8.30
C TYR A 738 40.03 0.24 -8.09
N PRO A 739 40.93 0.52 -9.06
CA PRO A 739 42.37 0.36 -8.87
C PRO A 739 42.93 1.28 -7.78
N ARG A 740 43.64 0.74 -6.79
CA ARG A 740 44.24 1.50 -5.67
C ARG A 740 45.11 2.66 -6.12
N GLU A 741 45.84 2.50 -7.22
CA GLU A 741 46.69 3.54 -7.76
C GLU A 741 45.97 4.86 -8.09
N ASN A 742 44.65 4.81 -8.29
CA ASN A 742 43.79 5.96 -8.56
C ASN A 742 43.77 6.95 -7.39
N ALA A 743 43.97 6.48 -6.14
CA ALA A 743 44.07 7.35 -4.97
C ALA A 743 45.28 8.29 -5.06
N ALA A 744 46.43 7.81 -5.54
CA ALA A 744 47.63 8.64 -5.76
C ALA A 744 47.47 9.58 -6.96
N GLN A 745 46.83 9.08 -8.03
CA GLN A 745 46.55 9.88 -9.24
C GLN A 745 45.58 11.04 -8.96
N ALA A 746 44.60 10.86 -8.08
CA ALA A 746 43.66 11.88 -7.69
C ALA A 746 44.34 13.09 -6.99
N LYS A 747 45.48 12.91 -6.34
CA LYS A 747 46.27 13.97 -5.71
C LYS A 747 47.07 14.81 -6.72
N THR A 748 47.27 14.26 -7.92
CA THR A 748 48.13 14.89 -8.90
C THR A 748 47.44 16.09 -9.57
N MET A 749 48.08 17.26 -9.55
CA MET A 749 47.56 18.43 -10.28
C MET A 749 47.65 18.22 -11.79
N PRO A 750 46.56 18.40 -12.53
CA PRO A 750 46.55 18.14 -13.97
C PRO A 750 47.30 19.18 -14.75
N LYS A 751 48.09 18.77 -15.76
CA LYS A 751 48.72 19.71 -16.69
C LYS A 751 47.65 20.32 -17.61
N GLY A 752 47.68 21.66 -17.76
CA GLY A 752 46.82 22.39 -18.69
C GLY A 752 45.34 22.52 -18.22
N ILE A 753 45.04 22.20 -16.96
CA ILE A 753 43.75 22.48 -16.32
C ILE A 753 44.00 23.32 -15.08
N HIS A 754 43.33 24.47 -14.99
CA HIS A 754 43.32 25.28 -13.77
C HIS A 754 42.20 24.75 -12.85
N VAL A 755 42.54 24.38 -11.61
CA VAL A 755 41.58 23.89 -10.60
C VAL A 755 41.40 24.97 -9.52
N CYS A 756 40.15 25.34 -9.24
CA CYS A 756 39.81 26.36 -8.27
C CYS A 756 38.46 26.02 -7.59
N LYS A 757 38.05 26.78 -6.56
CA LYS A 757 36.82 26.63 -5.84
C LYS A 757 35.71 27.60 -6.28
N GLN A 758 36.08 28.69 -6.91
CA GLN A 758 35.23 29.78 -7.37
C GLN A 758 35.74 30.31 -8.70
N LEU A 759 34.93 31.10 -9.40
CA LEU A 759 35.35 31.79 -10.61
C LEU A 759 36.17 33.03 -10.26
N ASP A 760 37.41 32.83 -9.85
CA ASP A 760 38.36 33.91 -9.49
C ASP A 760 39.03 34.55 -10.70
N GLU A 761 39.89 35.57 -10.47
CA GLU A 761 40.61 36.27 -11.53
C GLU A 761 41.53 35.33 -12.32
N ALA A 762 42.20 34.39 -11.68
CA ALA A 762 43.10 33.44 -12.32
C ALA A 762 42.32 32.49 -13.25
N ALA A 763 41.18 31.98 -12.79
CA ALA A 763 40.26 31.17 -13.60
C ALA A 763 39.77 31.95 -14.82
N MET A 764 39.40 33.22 -14.65
CA MET A 764 38.98 34.11 -15.75
C MET A 764 40.10 34.37 -16.77
N GLN A 765 41.33 34.55 -16.31
CA GLN A 765 42.48 34.71 -17.22
C GLN A 765 42.69 33.46 -18.08
N VAL A 766 42.62 32.28 -17.48
CA VAL A 766 42.74 30.99 -18.18
C VAL A 766 41.64 30.85 -19.22
N LEU A 767 40.36 31.10 -18.85
CA LEU A 767 39.23 31.02 -19.78
C LEU A 767 39.36 32.01 -20.94
N ASN A 768 39.73 33.26 -20.69
CA ASN A 768 39.92 34.25 -21.74
C ASN A 768 41.05 33.90 -22.75
N GLN A 769 41.99 33.04 -22.34
CA GLN A 769 43.06 32.53 -23.18
C GLN A 769 42.66 31.21 -23.90
N GLY A 770 41.41 30.78 -23.81
CA GLY A 770 40.92 29.50 -24.40
C GLY A 770 41.31 28.25 -23.61
N GLY A 771 41.79 28.43 -22.37
CA GLY A 771 42.22 27.35 -21.49
C GLY A 771 41.04 26.53 -20.86
N LYS A 772 41.42 25.59 -20.01
CA LYS A 772 40.49 24.67 -19.33
C LYS A 772 40.44 24.94 -17.82
N VAL A 773 39.24 25.10 -17.24
CA VAL A 773 39.04 25.36 -15.82
C VAL A 773 38.13 24.29 -15.23
N LEU A 774 38.53 23.73 -14.08
CA LEU A 774 37.70 22.91 -13.23
C LEU A 774 37.35 23.69 -11.95
N ILE A 775 36.06 23.91 -11.69
CA ILE A 775 35.60 24.51 -10.43
C ILE A 775 35.04 23.39 -9.52
N GLU A 776 35.78 23.09 -8.45
CA GLU A 776 35.37 22.17 -7.38
C GLU A 776 34.61 22.99 -6.31
N ALA A 777 33.30 23.24 -6.54
CA ALA A 777 32.51 24.25 -5.83
C ALA A 777 31.73 23.66 -4.60
N ALA A 778 32.18 22.53 -4.06
CA ALA A 778 31.52 21.95 -2.88
C ALA A 778 31.43 22.96 -1.72
N GLY A 779 30.22 23.24 -1.24
CA GLY A 779 29.97 24.19 -0.16
C GLY A 779 30.13 25.66 -0.51
N GLN A 780 30.41 26.00 -1.75
CA GLN A 780 30.70 27.40 -2.19
C GLN A 780 29.52 28.05 -2.91
N VAL A 781 28.57 27.27 -3.39
CA VAL A 781 27.46 27.77 -4.21
C VAL A 781 26.42 28.48 -3.33
N THR A 782 25.98 29.67 -3.74
CA THR A 782 24.93 30.45 -3.09
C THR A 782 23.57 30.19 -3.77
N TYR A 783 23.57 30.14 -5.11
CA TYR A 783 22.34 29.89 -5.87
C TYR A 783 22.05 28.39 -5.98
N GLY A 784 21.28 27.91 -5.06
CA GLY A 784 21.00 26.50 -4.73
C GLY A 784 21.18 26.22 -3.24
N GLN A 785 21.64 27.21 -2.45
CA GLN A 785 21.78 27.07 -1.00
C GLN A 785 20.42 26.78 -0.36
N GLY A 786 20.39 25.82 0.58
CA GLY A 786 19.15 25.41 1.24
C GLY A 786 18.39 24.32 0.50
N ILE A 787 18.78 23.98 -0.75
CA ILE A 787 18.32 22.79 -1.45
C ILE A 787 19.32 21.68 -1.18
N VAL A 788 18.92 20.70 -0.37
CA VAL A 788 19.84 19.64 0.07
C VAL A 788 19.61 18.36 -0.72
N GLN A 789 20.65 17.91 -1.44
CA GLN A 789 20.71 16.59 -2.02
C GLN A 789 21.10 15.60 -0.94
N HIS A 790 20.25 14.58 -0.73
CA HIS A 790 20.60 13.40 0.04
C HIS A 790 20.66 12.18 -0.89
N PHE A 791 21.29 11.11 -0.40
CA PHE A 791 21.26 9.83 -1.09
C PHE A 791 19.86 9.21 -1.02
N LEU A 792 19.25 9.19 0.18
CA LEU A 792 17.89 8.71 0.37
C LEU A 792 16.86 9.65 -0.28
N PRO A 793 15.80 9.11 -0.90
CA PRO A 793 14.80 9.92 -1.56
C PRO A 793 13.96 10.75 -0.60
N VAL A 794 13.28 11.74 -1.15
CA VAL A 794 12.31 12.56 -0.44
C VAL A 794 11.25 11.70 0.26
N PHE A 795 10.86 12.13 1.45
CA PHE A 795 9.75 11.51 2.16
C PHE A 795 8.42 12.02 1.60
N TRP A 796 7.42 11.15 1.44
CA TRP A 796 6.17 11.45 0.74
C TRP A 796 5.46 12.72 1.23
N ASN A 797 5.49 12.99 2.53
CA ASN A 797 4.80 14.13 3.11
C ASN A 797 5.68 15.39 3.28
N THR A 798 6.77 15.49 2.54
CA THR A 798 7.69 16.65 2.61
C THR A 798 6.95 17.98 2.43
N SER A 799 5.95 18.03 1.54
CA SER A 799 5.10 19.19 1.33
C SER A 799 4.34 19.62 2.59
N TRP A 800 3.84 18.68 3.40
CA TRP A 800 3.11 18.96 4.64
C TRP A 800 4.03 19.40 5.77
N PHE A 801 5.28 18.94 5.77
CA PHE A 801 6.26 19.23 6.81
C PHE A 801 7.17 20.40 6.44
N LYS A 802 6.62 21.43 5.77
CA LYS A 802 7.31 22.69 5.45
C LYS A 802 8.58 22.48 4.65
N MET A 803 8.53 21.61 3.66
CA MET A 803 9.65 21.34 2.77
C MET A 803 10.96 21.02 3.51
N ARG A 804 10.87 20.30 4.61
CA ARG A 804 12.07 19.82 5.31
C ARG A 804 12.87 18.86 4.43
N PRO A 805 14.21 18.87 4.50
CA PRO A 805 15.03 17.95 3.71
C PRO A 805 14.77 16.47 4.09
N PRO A 806 15.03 15.54 3.15
CA PRO A 806 15.59 15.77 1.82
C PRO A 806 14.58 16.41 0.86
N HIS A 807 15.10 17.15 -0.16
CA HIS A 807 14.26 17.78 -1.17
C HIS A 807 14.29 17.03 -2.52
N THR A 808 15.20 16.10 -2.69
CA THR A 808 15.46 15.39 -3.95
C THR A 808 15.07 13.93 -3.90
N THR A 809 14.84 13.35 -5.06
CA THR A 809 14.45 11.95 -5.25
C THR A 809 15.47 11.27 -6.16
N GLY A 810 16.74 11.28 -5.73
CA GLY A 810 17.86 10.77 -6.52
C GLY A 810 18.38 11.73 -7.57
N ILE A 811 19.15 11.18 -8.50
CA ILE A 811 19.79 11.90 -9.62
C ILE A 811 19.48 11.18 -10.93
N TYR A 812 19.50 11.95 -12.02
CA TYR A 812 19.63 11.43 -13.39
C TYR A 812 21.03 11.69 -13.90
N VAL A 813 21.70 10.67 -14.40
CA VAL A 813 23.08 10.72 -14.93
C VAL A 813 23.05 10.49 -16.43
N TRP A 814 23.69 11.37 -17.18
CA TRP A 814 23.93 11.17 -18.61
C TRP A 814 25.11 10.20 -18.78
N ASN A 815 24.93 8.95 -18.37
CA ASN A 815 25.98 7.94 -18.21
C ASN A 815 26.76 7.57 -19.50
N ASN A 816 26.22 7.90 -20.66
CA ASN A 816 26.93 7.76 -21.95
C ASN A 816 27.88 8.92 -22.25
N HIS A 817 27.97 9.94 -21.39
CA HIS A 817 28.89 11.06 -21.58
C HIS A 817 30.32 10.62 -21.28
N PRO A 818 31.33 11.07 -22.10
CA PRO A 818 32.73 10.67 -21.92
C PRO A 818 33.35 10.94 -20.55
N VAL A 819 32.78 11.84 -19.76
CA VAL A 819 33.23 12.09 -18.39
C VAL A 819 33.13 10.87 -17.50
N PHE A 820 32.25 9.93 -17.83
CA PHE A 820 32.01 8.69 -17.07
C PHE A 820 32.77 7.46 -17.65
N ASP A 821 33.58 7.60 -18.69
CA ASP A 821 34.30 6.45 -19.28
C ASP A 821 35.14 5.65 -18.26
N LEU A 822 35.67 6.34 -17.23
CA LEU A 822 36.43 5.72 -16.13
C LEU A 822 35.60 5.59 -14.83
N PHE A 823 34.31 5.91 -14.86
CA PHE A 823 33.40 5.83 -13.71
C PHE A 823 32.16 4.99 -14.06
N PRO A 824 32.25 3.66 -13.92
CA PRO A 824 31.13 2.76 -14.27
C PRO A 824 29.87 3.13 -13.53
N THR A 825 28.86 3.63 -14.23
CA THR A 825 27.60 4.10 -13.66
C THR A 825 26.44 3.87 -14.61
N ASP A 826 25.26 3.65 -14.04
CA ASP A 826 24.00 3.68 -14.75
C ASP A 826 23.44 5.11 -14.80
N TYR A 827 22.25 5.28 -15.42
CA TYR A 827 21.57 6.58 -15.55
C TYR A 827 20.96 7.10 -14.23
N HIS A 828 21.12 6.38 -13.12
CA HIS A 828 20.51 6.66 -11.81
C HIS A 828 21.53 6.53 -10.68
N SER A 829 21.19 7.00 -9.48
CA SER A 829 21.99 6.76 -8.28
C SER A 829 21.89 5.32 -7.81
N ASP A 830 23.05 4.77 -7.47
CA ASP A 830 23.26 3.48 -6.83
C ASP A 830 24.17 3.66 -5.61
N MET A 831 24.62 2.57 -4.96
CA MET A 831 25.37 2.64 -3.71
C MET A 831 26.64 3.48 -3.78
N GLN A 832 27.38 3.49 -4.91
CA GLN A 832 28.60 4.29 -5.06
C GLN A 832 28.33 5.79 -4.99
N TRP A 833 27.14 6.24 -5.44
CA TRP A 833 26.84 7.66 -5.47
C TRP A 833 26.69 8.30 -4.09
N TRP A 834 26.57 7.47 -3.03
CA TRP A 834 26.41 8.00 -1.67
C TRP A 834 27.53 8.99 -1.30
N GLU A 835 28.80 8.66 -1.55
CA GLU A 835 29.94 9.54 -1.23
C GLU A 835 29.90 10.87 -1.99
N LEU A 836 29.29 10.90 -3.18
CA LEU A 836 29.25 12.07 -4.04
C LEU A 836 28.05 12.97 -3.80
N VAL A 837 26.91 12.41 -3.37
CA VAL A 837 25.66 13.18 -3.33
C VAL A 837 25.08 13.38 -1.92
N ASN A 838 25.45 12.53 -0.93
CA ASN A 838 24.80 12.60 0.37
C ASN A 838 25.19 13.88 1.13
N ASN A 839 24.18 14.64 1.56
CA ASN A 839 24.35 15.93 2.24
C ASN A 839 25.10 17.00 1.43
N GLN A 840 25.06 16.90 0.10
CA GLN A 840 25.72 17.87 -0.77
C GLN A 840 24.77 18.99 -1.22
N GLN A 841 25.35 20.10 -1.61
CA GLN A 841 24.68 21.25 -2.17
C GLN A 841 24.46 21.04 -3.67
N VAL A 842 23.38 21.60 -4.21
CA VAL A 842 23.09 21.61 -5.65
C VAL A 842 23.27 23.01 -6.24
N MET A 843 23.40 23.11 -7.54
CA MET A 843 23.33 24.33 -8.32
C MET A 843 21.93 24.48 -8.88
N LEU A 844 21.36 25.71 -8.83
CA LEU A 844 20.06 26.04 -9.39
C LEU A 844 20.24 26.70 -10.76
N PHE A 845 19.57 26.16 -11.78
CA PHE A 845 19.77 26.56 -13.18
C PHE A 845 18.59 27.33 -13.80
N ASP A 846 17.70 27.90 -12.99
CA ASP A 846 16.51 28.61 -13.48
C ASP A 846 16.85 29.81 -14.41
N ARG A 847 18.09 30.33 -14.33
CA ARG A 847 18.58 31.46 -15.15
C ARG A 847 19.32 30.99 -16.40
N PHE A 848 19.65 29.74 -16.49
CA PHE A 848 20.36 29.15 -17.63
C PHE A 848 19.44 28.99 -18.84
N PRO A 849 19.97 28.80 -20.06
CA PRO A 849 19.13 28.50 -21.22
C PRO A 849 18.13 27.41 -20.96
N GLN A 850 16.94 27.53 -21.54
CA GLN A 850 15.86 26.61 -21.27
C GLN A 850 16.19 25.14 -21.65
N ASP A 851 17.00 24.96 -22.69
CA ASP A 851 17.50 23.69 -23.20
C ASP A 851 18.76 23.18 -22.49
N PHE A 852 19.28 23.95 -21.51
CA PHE A 852 20.46 23.55 -20.75
C PHE A 852 20.20 22.26 -19.94
N GLN A 853 21.15 21.34 -20.03
CA GLN A 853 21.10 20.04 -19.33
C GLN A 853 22.42 19.79 -18.61
N PRO A 854 22.46 19.66 -17.28
CA PRO A 854 23.64 19.24 -16.55
C PRO A 854 23.95 17.76 -16.78
N LEU A 855 25.21 17.36 -16.62
CA LEU A 855 25.64 15.96 -16.79
C LEU A 855 25.16 15.05 -15.65
N VAL A 856 25.05 15.61 -14.44
CA VAL A 856 24.39 14.99 -13.29
C VAL A 856 23.31 15.93 -12.79
N GLN A 857 22.08 15.54 -13.03
CA GLN A 857 20.91 16.33 -12.72
C GLN A 857 20.23 15.75 -11.45
N SER A 858 20.09 16.56 -10.41
CA SER A 858 19.30 16.21 -9.25
C SER A 858 17.81 16.20 -9.61
N ILE A 859 17.07 15.20 -9.14
CA ILE A 859 15.62 15.10 -9.34
C ILE A 859 14.95 15.80 -8.16
N ASP A 860 14.44 17.01 -8.38
CA ASP A 860 13.73 17.78 -7.35
C ASP A 860 12.37 17.14 -7.00
N THR A 861 11.84 17.50 -5.84
CA THR A 861 10.45 17.14 -5.51
C THR A 861 9.49 17.62 -6.60
N TRP A 862 8.52 16.81 -6.97
CA TRP A 862 7.52 17.11 -8.02
C TRP A 862 6.62 18.30 -7.68
N PHE A 863 6.58 18.75 -6.42
CA PHE A 863 5.86 19.94 -6.01
C PHE A 863 6.54 21.26 -6.45
N LEU A 864 7.81 21.22 -6.81
CA LEU A 864 8.60 22.37 -7.25
C LEU A 864 9.22 22.15 -8.62
N SER A 865 9.75 20.97 -8.89
CA SER A 865 10.40 20.58 -10.15
C SER A 865 11.42 21.62 -10.64
N ARG A 866 12.26 22.18 -9.73
CA ARG A 866 13.32 23.13 -10.09
C ARG A 866 14.38 22.45 -10.94
N LYS A 867 15.00 23.19 -11.87
CA LYS A 867 16.13 22.67 -12.64
C LYS A 867 17.40 22.78 -11.79
N ILE A 868 17.83 21.67 -11.20
CA ILE A 868 18.97 21.60 -10.29
C ILE A 868 19.92 20.47 -10.70
N GLY A 869 21.20 20.60 -10.34
CA GLY A 869 22.18 19.56 -10.65
C GLY A 869 23.51 19.77 -9.95
N MET A 870 24.45 18.84 -10.16
CA MET A 870 25.70 18.75 -9.41
C MET A 870 26.95 18.74 -10.28
N LEU A 871 26.82 18.46 -11.57
CA LEU A 871 27.95 18.46 -12.53
C LEU A 871 27.50 19.00 -13.87
N PHE A 872 28.21 19.96 -14.43
CA PHE A 872 27.99 20.44 -15.79
C PHE A 872 29.28 20.91 -16.47
N GLU A 873 29.22 21.07 -17.81
CA GLU A 873 30.28 21.69 -18.60
C GLU A 873 29.72 22.78 -19.52
N ALA A 874 30.57 23.75 -19.85
CA ALA A 874 30.20 24.83 -20.75
C ALA A 874 31.44 25.49 -21.39
N ASN A 875 31.28 26.13 -22.56
CA ASN A 875 32.19 27.12 -23.09
C ASN A 875 31.88 28.46 -22.40
N VAL A 876 32.89 29.10 -21.80
CA VAL A 876 32.80 30.37 -21.07
C VAL A 876 33.99 31.24 -21.42
N ALA A 877 33.74 32.49 -21.83
CA ALA A 877 34.79 33.48 -22.16
C ALA A 877 35.85 32.99 -23.17
N GLY A 878 35.48 32.10 -24.07
CA GLY A 878 36.40 31.51 -25.06
C GLY A 878 37.12 30.25 -24.58
N GLY A 879 37.12 29.95 -23.32
CA GLY A 879 37.67 28.73 -22.72
C GLY A 879 36.59 27.64 -22.41
N ARG A 880 37.01 26.58 -21.77
CA ARG A 880 36.16 25.44 -21.42
C ARG A 880 36.11 25.25 -19.92
N LEU A 881 34.90 25.23 -19.37
CA LEU A 881 34.61 25.09 -17.95
C LEU A 881 33.98 23.73 -17.65
N MET A 882 34.44 23.06 -16.58
CA MET A 882 33.75 22.01 -15.87
C MET A 882 33.49 22.51 -14.45
N MET A 883 32.26 22.34 -13.94
CA MET A 883 31.93 22.76 -12.57
C MET A 883 31.12 21.67 -11.88
N THR A 884 31.45 21.41 -10.61
CA THR A 884 30.79 20.42 -9.79
C THR A 884 30.66 20.84 -8.33
N THR A 885 29.61 20.37 -7.67
CA THR A 885 29.42 20.44 -6.21
C THR A 885 29.78 19.14 -5.51
N PHE A 886 30.34 18.15 -6.20
CA PHE A 886 30.84 16.94 -5.54
C PHE A 886 32.01 17.31 -4.60
N PRO A 887 32.14 16.61 -3.44
CA PRO A 887 33.25 16.86 -2.50
C PRO A 887 34.57 16.23 -2.99
N LEU A 888 35.05 16.67 -4.15
CA LEU A 888 36.21 16.06 -4.83
C LEU A 888 37.53 16.30 -4.13
N GLU A 889 37.65 17.38 -3.35
CA GLU A 889 38.87 17.67 -2.59
C GLU A 889 38.90 16.85 -1.30
N GLN A 890 39.86 15.96 -1.14
CA GLN A 890 40.04 15.12 0.04
C GLN A 890 41.51 15.11 0.47
N GLU A 891 41.78 15.20 1.75
CA GLU A 891 43.12 15.02 2.32
C GLU A 891 43.59 13.57 2.14
N ASN A 892 42.69 12.62 2.32
CA ASN A 892 42.97 11.17 2.24
C ASN A 892 42.09 10.47 1.20
N TYR A 893 42.46 10.47 -0.06
CA TYR A 893 41.73 9.74 -1.12
C TYR A 893 41.75 8.21 -0.93
N GLU A 894 42.67 7.66 -0.13
CA GLU A 894 42.69 6.21 0.13
C GLU A 894 41.48 5.74 0.92
N ALA A 895 40.87 6.63 1.70
CA ALA A 895 39.62 6.37 2.41
C ALA A 895 38.36 6.53 1.55
N HIS A 896 38.50 7.15 0.34
CA HIS A 896 37.37 7.56 -0.49
C HIS A 896 37.52 7.09 -1.95
N PRO A 897 37.35 5.76 -2.21
CA PRO A 897 37.59 5.18 -3.54
C PRO A 897 36.72 5.80 -4.64
N VAL A 898 35.47 6.11 -4.35
CA VAL A 898 34.50 6.68 -5.29
C VAL A 898 34.89 8.12 -5.66
N ILE A 899 35.27 8.93 -4.67
CA ILE A 899 35.68 10.34 -4.88
C ILE A 899 36.94 10.38 -5.70
N ALA A 900 37.94 9.55 -5.34
CA ALA A 900 39.19 9.45 -6.09
C ALA A 900 38.95 9.06 -7.56
N GLN A 901 38.09 8.10 -7.79
CA GLN A 901 37.74 7.61 -9.12
C GLN A 901 36.99 8.67 -9.93
N MET A 902 36.02 9.35 -9.35
CA MET A 902 35.26 10.43 -10.01
C MET A 902 36.21 11.59 -10.40
N ARG A 903 37.07 12.03 -9.48
CA ARG A 903 38.05 13.10 -9.78
C ARG A 903 38.99 12.71 -10.92
N LYS A 904 39.49 11.45 -10.90
CA LYS A 904 40.32 10.94 -12.01
C LYS A 904 39.55 10.94 -13.32
N SER A 905 38.29 10.53 -13.33
CA SER A 905 37.45 10.45 -14.53
C SER A 905 37.25 11.86 -15.14
N ILE A 906 36.90 12.84 -14.31
CA ILE A 906 36.73 14.25 -14.72
C ILE A 906 38.01 14.78 -15.30
N LEU A 907 39.15 14.63 -14.61
CA LEU A 907 40.44 15.17 -15.05
C LEU A 907 40.92 14.50 -16.36
N SER A 908 40.76 13.17 -16.49
CA SER A 908 41.09 12.43 -17.70
C SER A 908 40.26 12.91 -18.90
N TYR A 909 38.94 13.06 -18.70
CA TYR A 909 38.06 13.61 -19.73
C TYR A 909 38.47 15.03 -20.13
N MET A 910 38.74 15.91 -19.18
CA MET A 910 39.14 17.31 -19.47
C MET A 910 40.48 17.40 -20.18
N GLN A 911 41.39 16.45 -19.98
CA GLN A 911 42.69 16.40 -20.71
C GLN A 911 42.52 15.92 -22.16
N SER A 912 41.50 15.14 -22.45
CA SER A 912 41.24 14.57 -23.75
C SER A 912 40.77 15.63 -24.78
N GLU A 913 40.82 15.27 -26.06
CA GLU A 913 40.25 16.08 -27.15
C GLU A 913 38.71 16.04 -27.16
N ARG A 914 38.12 15.10 -26.46
CA ARG A 914 36.67 14.93 -26.35
C ARG A 914 36.03 15.99 -25.45
N PHE A 915 36.80 16.72 -24.64
CA PHE A 915 36.29 17.82 -23.81
C PHE A 915 35.89 18.99 -24.69
N GLN A 916 34.70 18.93 -25.24
CA GLN A 916 34.09 19.92 -26.12
C GLN A 916 32.67 20.22 -25.68
N PRO A 917 32.49 21.12 -24.68
CA PRO A 917 31.17 21.44 -24.14
C PRO A 917 30.18 21.89 -25.22
N LYS A 918 28.95 21.38 -25.14
CA LYS A 918 27.87 21.71 -26.08
C LYS A 918 27.36 23.14 -25.91
N TYR A 919 27.27 23.62 -24.68
CA TYR A 919 26.65 24.90 -24.35
C TYR A 919 27.69 26.01 -24.27
N THR A 920 27.37 27.22 -24.76
CA THR A 920 28.13 28.44 -24.51
C THR A 920 27.34 29.30 -23.54
N LEU A 921 27.91 29.59 -22.38
CA LEU A 921 27.27 30.35 -21.31
C LEU A 921 27.97 31.71 -21.09
N ASN A 922 27.18 32.70 -20.69
CA ASN A 922 27.71 33.99 -20.27
C ASN A 922 28.39 33.83 -18.90
N VAL A 923 29.52 34.53 -18.72
CA VAL A 923 30.27 34.58 -17.44
C VAL A 923 29.37 34.94 -16.27
N SER A 924 28.44 35.89 -16.47
CA SER A 924 27.51 36.32 -15.42
C SER A 924 26.64 35.20 -14.87
N LEU A 925 26.28 34.18 -15.68
CA LEU A 925 25.52 33.03 -15.19
C LEU A 925 26.32 32.15 -14.23
N ILE A 926 27.64 32.05 -14.47
CA ILE A 926 28.54 31.33 -13.57
C ILE A 926 28.78 32.14 -12.29
N GLN A 927 28.94 33.46 -12.39
CA GLN A 927 29.07 34.35 -11.23
C GLN A 927 27.82 34.35 -10.36
N GLU A 928 26.61 34.35 -10.97
CA GLU A 928 25.34 34.26 -10.24
C GLU A 928 25.23 32.98 -9.37
N LEU A 929 25.88 31.89 -9.75
CA LEU A 929 25.88 30.69 -8.91
C LEU A 929 26.54 30.92 -7.53
N PHE A 930 27.49 31.89 -7.43
CA PHE A 930 28.18 32.20 -6.20
C PHE A 930 27.61 33.41 -5.46
N GLU A 931 26.93 34.31 -6.16
CA GLU A 931 26.53 35.63 -5.63
C GLU A 931 25.05 35.74 -5.35
N ARG A 932 24.21 35.00 -6.11
CA ARG A 932 22.76 35.13 -6.05
C ARG A 932 22.19 34.30 -4.91
N GLU A 933 21.28 34.88 -4.16
CA GLU A 933 20.52 34.15 -3.15
C GLU A 933 19.47 33.22 -3.79
N THR A 934 19.31 32.02 -3.23
CA THR A 934 18.25 31.10 -3.62
C THR A 934 16.87 31.66 -3.20
N PRO A 935 15.90 31.76 -4.11
CA PRO A 935 14.57 32.20 -3.75
C PRO A 935 13.96 31.33 -2.63
N PRO A 936 13.40 31.94 -1.59
CA PRO A 936 12.79 31.19 -0.51
C PRO A 936 11.55 30.44 -1.02
N VAL A 937 11.44 29.17 -0.65
CA VAL A 937 10.24 28.37 -0.93
C VAL A 937 9.28 28.52 0.24
N ASN A 938 8.24 29.34 0.05
CA ASN A 938 7.19 29.50 1.05
C ASN A 938 5.92 28.80 0.57
N MET A 939 5.83 27.50 0.84
CA MET A 939 4.67 26.69 0.46
C MET A 939 3.59 26.62 1.55
N PHE A 940 3.81 27.24 2.71
CA PHE A 940 2.97 27.07 3.89
C PHE A 940 2.48 28.41 4.43
N THR A 941 1.20 28.44 4.81
CA THR A 941 0.55 29.58 5.47
C THR A 941 0.54 29.39 6.99
N LYS A 942 0.11 30.45 7.71
CA LYS A 942 0.02 30.44 9.17
C LYS A 942 -0.97 29.42 9.73
N ASP A 943 -1.88 28.92 8.91
CA ASP A 943 -3.06 28.15 9.31
C ASP A 943 -2.88 26.64 9.21
N MET A 944 -1.64 26.16 9.09
CA MET A 944 -1.35 24.72 9.14
C MET A 944 -1.81 24.12 10.48
N PRO A 945 -2.34 22.86 10.47
CA PRO A 945 -2.60 22.12 11.69
C PRO A 945 -1.39 22.13 12.63
N ASP A 946 -1.62 22.26 13.94
CA ASP A 946 -0.56 22.41 14.95
C ASP A 946 0.41 21.21 14.96
N GLU A 947 -0.08 20.01 14.62
CA GLU A 947 0.72 18.81 14.50
C GLU A 947 1.77 18.90 13.39
N LEU A 948 1.49 19.66 12.33
CA LEU A 948 2.36 19.88 11.19
C LEU A 948 3.30 21.09 11.39
N LYS A 949 3.08 21.90 12.42
CA LYS A 949 3.98 22.99 12.77
C LYS A 949 5.25 22.44 13.41
N THR A 950 6.42 22.83 12.92
CA THR A 950 7.68 22.50 13.57
C THR A 950 7.67 23.07 14.99
N LYS A 951 7.72 22.22 16.02
CA LYS A 951 7.94 22.67 17.40
C LYS A 951 9.23 23.48 17.40
N LYS A 952 9.15 24.76 17.78
CA LYS A 952 10.36 25.52 18.09
C LYS A 952 11.07 24.73 19.19
N LYS A 953 12.31 24.33 18.95
CA LYS A 953 13.18 23.93 20.07
C LYS A 953 13.36 25.18 20.93
N ASN A 954 12.77 25.18 22.10
CA ASN A 954 13.14 26.13 23.17
C ASN A 954 14.55 25.81 23.61
#